data_f1c384ba69ea749da0818fef72d5823f
#
_entry.id   f1c384ba69ea749da0818fef72d5823f
#
_cell.length_a   1.000
_cell.length_b   1.000
_cell.length_c   1.000
_cell.angle_alpha   90.00
_cell.angle_beta   90.00
_cell.angle_gamma   90.00
#
_symmetry.space_group_name_H-M   'P 1'
#
loop_
_entity.id
_entity.type
_entity.pdbx_description
1 polymer ?
#
loop_
_entity_poly.entity_id
_entity_poly.type
_entity_poly.pdbx_seq_one_letter_code
_entity_poly.pdbx_strand_id
1 'polypeptide(L)'
;MPDSSKQKSKPGSKPKAGQKRDRFVGPSLLMWAILLSPVLGIASLLMLASTSDLPDTETLANPKTDLATRIYTVDGVQLGSFYRENRADVRYSDLPPSLVQALICTEDVRFRDHTGVDFKSLARAIVYLAKRGGGSTITQQLAKQLFTERYDKTGFFERAVLQKPKEWIIATRLEKQYTKDEIIGLYLNRYDFLNQAVGIRSAAQVYFGKPVQSLDVHESAMLVGMLKNSALYNPLRRPELVVERRATVLSQMVKYGALPEEGLDSLKALPLGLRYQRVSHDEGPAPHFREKLRAEVGALLEEKNEDGAFSIAKADGAPFDLYRDGLVIHTTLDSRLQRYAEAAANRHIRGELQEDFWKDLKRTTGRTWPFFSEDILPKEQKRILDRAVLQSRRYRLAMGKECPECARPAFYIAERDSAGQQVHFCRPEKGGCGHIWPVISRRQLDAEFEKKTQTRVMGVGGWIDTLMSPLDSIRHQKTLLHAGLMSLDPNNGEVKAWVGDLDYQWSQFDNVSQSRRQVGSTFKPFVYATAVRLGLDPCTELPNQKTCIDMPEGQDPWCPDNSDMEYGEMVTLEYALANSMNTVTAKLIKDYGVQRVVELAHAMGIESDIPAVPSIALGVAELSLQEVTSANATFAGGGVWHAPRIIRRIEDKRGNTIYEPRPQIRQGLDAATAYRVLEMMKGVVDGAYNAELDVTKGTGIRLRMDLERREYDGLKIPMAGKTGTTQSNADGWFIGLTPELVTGVWVGASDPAVRFSTTTKGQGANTALPIFGFYMKDALADEDIGLLAEDFRPPVGVMEAVPCKELLEARGIDFRDEGEVEDEDLFE
;
A
#
# COMPACT_ATOMS: atom_id res chain seq x y z
N MET A 1 105.45 7.40 -12.54
CA MET A 1 106.89 6.98 -12.40
C MET A 1 107.04 5.98 -11.30
N PRO A 2 107.82 5.03 -11.35
CA PRO A 2 108.10 4.05 -12.43
C PRO A 2 107.97 2.66 -11.84
N ASP A 3 107.88 1.61 -12.41
CA ASP A 3 108.63 0.96 -13.48
C ASP A 3 108.86 -0.52 -13.17
N SER A 4 108.69 -1.28 -14.13
CA SER A 4 109.43 -2.47 -14.58
C SER A 4 109.40 -3.69 -13.64
N SER A 5 109.46 -4.87 -14.05
CA SER A 5 109.84 -5.53 -15.31
C SER A 5 109.79 -7.03 -15.17
N LYS A 6 109.29 -7.72 -16.19
CA LYS A 6 109.89 -8.94 -16.81
C LYS A 6 110.43 -10.08 -15.94
N GLN A 7 109.89 -11.33 -16.06
CA GLN A 7 110.51 -12.24 -16.99
C GLN A 7 109.79 -13.63 -17.08
N LYS A 8 109.69 -14.14 -18.25
CA LYS A 8 109.48 -15.44 -18.84
C LYS A 8 110.09 -16.65 -18.12
N SER A 9 109.35 -17.78 -18.17
CA SER A 9 109.79 -19.00 -18.83
C SER A 9 108.73 -20.12 -18.82
N LYS A 10 108.63 -20.80 -19.93
CA LYS A 10 107.98 -22.08 -20.24
C LYS A 10 108.93 -23.27 -19.86
N PRO A 11 108.44 -24.57 -20.01
CA PRO A 11 107.26 -25.28 -20.13
C PRO A 11 107.17 -26.61 -19.33
N GLY A 12 105.99 -27.29 -19.32
CA GLY A 12 106.10 -28.73 -18.99
C GLY A 12 104.81 -29.43 -18.63
N SER A 13 104.26 -30.23 -19.53
CA SER A 13 103.54 -31.51 -19.40
C SER A 13 102.15 -31.60 -18.84
N LYS A 14 101.30 -32.06 -19.70
CA LYS A 14 100.03 -32.71 -19.44
C LYS A 14 100.11 -34.01 -18.57
N PRO A 15 99.08 -34.40 -17.74
CA PRO A 15 98.13 -35.34 -18.35
C PRO A 15 96.68 -35.23 -17.86
N LYS A 16 95.74 -35.55 -18.72
CA LYS A 16 94.55 -36.35 -18.76
C LYS A 16 93.44 -36.28 -17.70
N ALA A 17 92.21 -35.90 -18.15
CA ALA A 17 90.96 -36.58 -18.01
C ALA A 17 90.31 -36.71 -16.63
N GLY A 18 89.16 -36.01 -16.41
CA GLY A 18 88.18 -36.16 -15.29
C GLY A 18 86.84 -35.52 -15.60
N GLN A 19 85.93 -36.27 -16.24
CA GLN A 19 84.55 -36.27 -16.21
C GLN A 19 83.77 -34.92 -16.19
N LYS A 20 83.13 -34.60 -17.31
CA LYS A 20 81.92 -33.82 -17.47
C LYS A 20 80.75 -34.45 -16.57
N ARG A 21 80.42 -33.73 -15.53
CA ARG A 21 79.13 -33.97 -14.77
C ARG A 21 78.54 -32.60 -14.40
N ASP A 22 78.02 -31.83 -15.32
CA ASP A 22 77.17 -30.69 -15.06
C ASP A 22 76.50 -30.29 -16.36
N ARG A 23 75.52 -31.05 -16.84
CA ARG A 23 74.61 -30.67 -17.92
C ARG A 23 73.19 -31.16 -17.80
N PHE A 24 72.75 -31.64 -16.64
CA PHE A 24 71.35 -32.11 -16.47
C PHE A 24 70.54 -31.38 -15.38
N VAL A 25 71.07 -30.43 -14.65
CA VAL A 25 70.37 -29.69 -13.62
C VAL A 25 69.49 -28.57 -14.18
N GLY A 26 69.94 -27.92 -15.27
CA GLY A 26 69.24 -26.81 -15.90
C GLY A 26 67.87 -27.21 -16.50
N PRO A 27 67.76 -28.26 -17.35
CA PRO A 27 66.47 -28.67 -17.93
C PRO A 27 65.49 -29.22 -16.89
N SER A 28 65.93 -29.89 -15.85
CA SER A 28 65.08 -30.43 -14.79
C SER A 28 64.52 -29.29 -13.90
N LEU A 29 65.30 -28.29 -13.55
CA LEU A 29 64.86 -27.11 -12.83
C LEU A 29 63.85 -26.27 -13.66
N LEU A 30 64.07 -26.11 -14.97
CA LEU A 30 63.15 -25.45 -15.87
C LEU A 30 61.82 -26.22 -15.97
N MET A 31 61.89 -27.55 -16.07
CA MET A 31 60.71 -28.42 -16.09
C MET A 31 59.93 -28.35 -14.79
N TRP A 32 60.57 -28.37 -13.61
CA TRP A 32 59.92 -28.16 -12.32
C TRP A 32 59.36 -26.76 -12.15
N ALA A 33 60.06 -25.71 -12.64
CA ALA A 33 59.57 -24.34 -12.64
C ALA A 33 58.31 -24.20 -13.48
N ILE A 34 58.22 -24.81 -14.65
CA ILE A 34 57.01 -24.82 -15.51
C ILE A 34 55.89 -25.62 -14.85
N LEU A 35 56.16 -26.78 -14.23
CA LEU A 35 55.16 -27.61 -13.53
C LEU A 35 54.65 -26.95 -12.27
N LEU A 36 55.49 -26.22 -11.53
CA LEU A 36 55.12 -25.54 -10.28
C LEU A 36 54.52 -24.13 -10.48
N SER A 37 54.79 -23.51 -11.66
CA SER A 37 54.30 -22.14 -11.93
C SER A 37 52.78 -21.93 -11.78
N PRO A 38 51.91 -22.87 -12.20
CA PRO A 38 50.47 -22.72 -11.97
C PRO A 38 50.12 -22.78 -10.49
N VAL A 39 50.78 -23.67 -9.73
CA VAL A 39 50.56 -23.82 -8.29
C VAL A 39 51.00 -22.57 -7.52
N LEU A 40 52.19 -22.06 -7.85
CA LEU A 40 52.73 -20.81 -7.29
C LEU A 40 51.89 -19.60 -7.69
N GLY A 41 51.40 -19.59 -8.92
CA GLY A 41 50.44 -18.57 -9.38
C GLY A 41 49.14 -18.55 -8.61
N ILE A 42 48.50 -19.71 -8.38
CA ILE A 42 47.31 -19.83 -7.57
C ILE A 42 47.59 -19.45 -6.10
N ALA A 43 48.71 -19.90 -5.53
CA ALA A 43 49.10 -19.56 -4.15
C ALA A 43 49.33 -18.05 -3.98
N SER A 44 49.98 -17.39 -4.96
CA SER A 44 50.16 -15.93 -4.96
C SER A 44 48.82 -15.17 -5.07
N LEU A 45 47.90 -15.64 -5.91
CA LEU A 45 46.53 -15.08 -6.01
C LEU A 45 45.74 -15.25 -4.73
N LEU A 46 45.83 -16.41 -4.08
CA LEU A 46 45.16 -16.65 -2.79
C LEU A 46 45.77 -15.79 -1.67
N MET A 47 47.11 -15.61 -1.67
CA MET A 47 47.78 -14.73 -0.74
C MET A 47 47.36 -13.26 -0.93
N LEU A 48 47.28 -12.80 -2.14
CA LEU A 48 46.77 -11.45 -2.47
C LEU A 48 45.30 -11.29 -2.08
N ALA A 49 44.46 -12.29 -2.31
CA ALA A 49 43.08 -12.26 -1.91
C ALA A 49 42.88 -12.32 -0.38
N SER A 50 43.79 -12.96 0.34
CA SER A 50 43.75 -13.07 1.82
C SER A 50 44.06 -11.74 2.54
N THR A 51 44.79 -10.83 1.86
CA THR A 51 45.14 -9.48 2.38
C THR A 51 44.01 -8.46 2.09
N SER A 52 42.99 -8.81 1.35
CA SER A 52 41.86 -7.94 1.06
C SER A 52 40.78 -8.08 2.12
N ASP A 53 39.83 -7.13 2.17
CA ASP A 53 38.64 -7.18 3.04
C ASP A 53 37.83 -8.47 2.81
N LEU A 54 38.03 -9.42 3.72
CA LEU A 54 37.27 -10.66 3.79
C LEU A 54 36.32 -10.58 4.99
N PRO A 55 35.11 -11.10 4.87
CA PRO A 55 34.17 -11.14 5.99
C PRO A 55 34.78 -11.92 7.15
N ASP A 56 34.65 -11.40 8.37
CA ASP A 56 35.05 -12.06 9.59
C ASP A 56 34.19 -13.28 9.92
N THR A 57 34.57 -14.05 10.93
CA THR A 57 33.88 -15.27 11.31
C THR A 57 32.48 -14.99 11.84
N GLU A 58 32.24 -13.84 12.48
CA GLU A 58 30.95 -13.45 13.03
C GLU A 58 29.98 -13.05 11.90
N THR A 59 30.45 -12.29 10.92
CA THR A 59 29.67 -11.92 9.70
C THR A 59 29.33 -13.15 8.85
N LEU A 60 30.25 -14.14 8.80
CA LEU A 60 30.00 -15.40 8.10
C LEU A 60 28.99 -16.29 8.84
N ALA A 61 29.03 -16.30 10.17
CA ALA A 61 28.08 -17.06 11.00
C ALA A 61 26.67 -16.45 11.00
N ASN A 62 26.60 -15.12 10.85
CA ASN A 62 25.34 -14.39 10.76
C ASN A 62 25.36 -13.46 9.55
N PRO A 63 25.25 -13.97 8.33
CA PRO A 63 25.16 -13.11 7.14
C PRO A 63 23.95 -12.21 7.31
N LYS A 64 24.17 -10.87 7.25
CA LYS A 64 23.13 -9.86 7.40
C LYS A 64 21.97 -10.22 6.49
N THR A 65 20.97 -10.83 7.04
CA THR A 65 19.71 -11.18 6.37
C THR A 65 18.82 -9.96 6.48
N ASP A 66 18.43 -9.39 5.36
CA ASP A 66 17.33 -8.42 5.35
C ASP A 66 16.08 -9.16 5.84
N LEU A 67 15.64 -8.87 7.05
CA LEU A 67 14.47 -9.47 7.65
C LEU A 67 13.26 -8.59 7.35
N ALA A 68 12.19 -9.18 6.83
CA ALA A 68 10.93 -8.48 6.60
C ALA A 68 10.33 -7.95 7.91
N THR A 69 9.89 -6.72 7.92
CA THR A 69 9.09 -6.16 9.01
C THR A 69 7.68 -6.74 8.97
N ARG A 70 7.21 -7.26 10.07
CA ARG A 70 5.87 -7.87 10.19
C ARG A 70 4.90 -6.89 10.83
N ILE A 71 3.66 -6.89 10.34
CA ILE A 71 2.59 -6.00 10.79
C ILE A 71 1.50 -6.86 11.41
N TYR A 72 1.09 -6.54 12.63
CA TYR A 72 0.03 -7.24 13.35
C TYR A 72 -1.09 -6.29 13.74
N THR A 73 -2.31 -6.80 13.69
CA THR A 73 -3.52 -6.17 14.22
C THR A 73 -3.58 -6.29 15.75
N VAL A 74 -4.52 -5.59 16.37
CA VAL A 74 -4.71 -5.64 17.83
C VAL A 74 -5.09 -7.03 18.33
N ASP A 75 -5.84 -7.78 17.53
CA ASP A 75 -6.26 -9.16 17.77
C ASP A 75 -5.21 -10.21 17.37
N GLY A 76 -3.98 -9.77 17.02
CA GLY A 76 -2.82 -10.63 16.77
C GLY A 76 -2.75 -11.27 15.41
N VAL A 77 -3.62 -10.88 14.47
CA VAL A 77 -3.60 -11.38 13.09
C VAL A 77 -2.51 -10.63 12.29
N GLN A 78 -1.73 -11.36 11.52
CA GLN A 78 -0.73 -10.74 10.65
C GLN A 78 -1.40 -10.05 9.47
N LEU A 79 -1.34 -8.71 9.44
CA LEU A 79 -1.92 -7.87 8.39
C LEU A 79 -1.10 -7.87 7.10
N GLY A 80 0.21 -8.05 7.23
CA GLY A 80 1.14 -8.03 6.10
C GLY A 80 2.59 -7.92 6.53
N SER A 81 3.47 -7.58 5.59
CA SER A 81 4.89 -7.37 5.85
C SER A 81 5.47 -6.31 4.93
N PHE A 82 6.43 -5.52 5.46
CA PHE A 82 7.26 -4.65 4.63
C PHE A 82 8.59 -5.33 4.36
N TYR A 83 8.96 -5.43 3.11
CA TYR A 83 10.21 -6.02 2.66
C TYR A 83 10.70 -5.33 1.37
N ARG A 84 11.99 -5.24 1.23
CA ARG A 84 12.62 -4.73 0.01
C ARG A 84 12.52 -5.76 -1.12
N GLU A 85 12.64 -7.03 -0.73
CA GLU A 85 12.53 -8.22 -1.55
C GLU A 85 11.75 -9.26 -0.74
N ASN A 86 10.73 -9.86 -1.33
CA ASN A 86 9.91 -10.86 -0.63
C ASN A 86 10.76 -12.09 -0.31
N ARG A 87 11.32 -12.15 0.90
CA ARG A 87 12.17 -13.22 1.40
C ARG A 87 11.48 -13.93 2.56
N ALA A 88 10.99 -15.11 2.30
CA ALA A 88 10.60 -16.03 3.34
C ALA A 88 11.55 -17.22 3.26
N ASP A 89 12.48 -17.30 4.20
CA ASP A 89 13.46 -18.36 4.25
C ASP A 89 12.78 -19.73 4.45
N VAL A 90 13.21 -20.72 3.66
CA VAL A 90 12.84 -22.13 3.81
C VAL A 90 13.98 -22.91 4.42
N ARG A 91 13.65 -23.84 5.29
CA ARG A 91 14.63 -24.81 5.78
C ARG A 91 14.85 -25.89 4.72
N TYR A 92 16.02 -26.53 4.74
CA TYR A 92 16.29 -27.62 3.82
C TYR A 92 15.23 -28.73 3.88
N SER A 93 14.70 -29.04 5.08
CA SER A 93 13.61 -29.99 5.29
C SER A 93 12.32 -29.67 4.54
N ASP A 94 12.11 -28.41 4.19
CA ASP A 94 10.91 -27.93 3.51
C ASP A 94 11.05 -27.97 1.96
N LEU A 95 12.25 -28.32 1.48
CA LEU A 95 12.52 -28.39 0.04
C LEU A 95 12.13 -29.78 -0.53
N PRO A 96 11.38 -29.82 -1.64
CA PRO A 96 11.09 -31.10 -2.26
C PRO A 96 12.37 -31.78 -2.78
N PRO A 97 12.53 -33.09 -2.64
CA PRO A 97 13.70 -33.82 -3.11
C PRO A 97 14.01 -33.60 -4.60
N SER A 98 12.99 -33.43 -5.44
CA SER A 98 13.13 -33.13 -6.87
C SER A 98 13.88 -31.83 -7.14
N LEU A 99 13.63 -30.79 -6.33
CA LEU A 99 14.30 -29.49 -6.46
C LEU A 99 15.78 -29.57 -6.07
N VAL A 100 16.07 -30.25 -4.95
CA VAL A 100 17.44 -30.44 -4.46
C VAL A 100 18.27 -31.27 -5.45
N GLN A 101 17.68 -32.36 -5.99
CA GLN A 101 18.33 -33.18 -7.00
C GLN A 101 18.54 -32.45 -8.31
N ALA A 102 17.55 -31.68 -8.78
CA ALA A 102 17.70 -30.83 -9.96
C ALA A 102 18.86 -29.84 -9.82
N LEU A 103 18.97 -29.20 -8.66
CA LEU A 103 20.05 -28.26 -8.34
C LEU A 103 21.44 -28.95 -8.37
N ILE A 104 21.59 -30.03 -7.64
CA ILE A 104 22.87 -30.75 -7.55
C ILE A 104 23.27 -31.32 -8.92
N CYS A 105 22.37 -31.96 -9.63
CA CYS A 105 22.66 -32.54 -10.96
C CYS A 105 23.00 -31.48 -12.01
N THR A 106 22.53 -30.25 -11.86
CA THR A 106 22.71 -29.20 -12.86
C THR A 106 23.90 -28.31 -12.56
N GLU A 107 24.05 -27.85 -11.31
CA GLU A 107 25.03 -26.85 -10.94
C GLU A 107 26.30 -27.45 -10.35
N ASP A 108 26.21 -28.56 -9.57
CA ASP A 108 27.35 -29.10 -8.82
C ASP A 108 27.17 -30.56 -8.45
N VAL A 109 27.38 -31.46 -9.40
CA VAL A 109 27.12 -32.88 -9.24
C VAL A 109 27.95 -33.57 -8.12
N ARG A 110 29.07 -32.97 -7.73
CA ARG A 110 29.94 -33.45 -6.64
C ARG A 110 29.85 -32.56 -5.39
N PHE A 111 28.77 -31.85 -5.24
CA PHE A 111 28.56 -30.91 -4.12
C PHE A 111 28.84 -31.53 -2.75
N ARG A 112 28.48 -32.81 -2.56
CA ARG A 112 28.70 -33.52 -1.29
C ARG A 112 30.10 -34.02 -1.08
N ASP A 113 30.99 -34.02 -2.12
CA ASP A 113 32.34 -34.63 -2.10
C ASP A 113 33.47 -33.62 -1.89
N HIS A 114 33.23 -32.33 -1.97
CA HIS A 114 34.24 -31.30 -1.83
C HIS A 114 33.96 -30.33 -0.68
N THR A 115 34.94 -29.53 -0.27
CA THR A 115 34.89 -28.55 0.81
C THR A 115 34.91 -27.11 0.28
N GLY A 116 33.93 -26.76 -0.57
CA GLY A 116 33.76 -25.40 -1.12
C GLY A 116 34.35 -25.20 -2.51
N VAL A 117 35.45 -25.88 -2.85
CA VAL A 117 36.11 -25.81 -4.19
C VAL A 117 36.26 -27.20 -4.76
N ASP A 118 35.71 -27.41 -5.97
CA ASP A 118 35.89 -28.66 -6.71
C ASP A 118 37.07 -28.54 -7.67
N PHE A 119 38.25 -28.98 -7.20
CA PHE A 119 39.50 -28.91 -7.99
C PHE A 119 39.46 -29.76 -9.28
N LYS A 120 38.69 -30.86 -9.31
CA LYS A 120 38.52 -31.69 -10.51
C LYS A 120 37.71 -30.97 -11.59
N SER A 121 36.64 -30.27 -11.20
CA SER A 121 35.86 -29.45 -12.12
C SER A 121 36.60 -28.21 -12.56
N LEU A 122 37.38 -27.61 -11.67
CA LEU A 122 38.24 -26.45 -12.01
C LEU A 122 39.29 -26.82 -13.03
N ALA A 123 40.03 -27.93 -12.81
CA ALA A 123 41.02 -28.44 -13.77
C ALA A 123 40.40 -28.76 -15.14
N ARG A 124 39.23 -29.41 -15.16
CA ARG A 124 38.47 -29.65 -16.36
C ARG A 124 38.08 -28.36 -17.10
N ALA A 125 37.56 -27.37 -16.36
CA ALA A 125 37.17 -26.08 -16.94
C ALA A 125 38.33 -25.33 -17.57
N ILE A 126 39.53 -25.39 -16.97
CA ILE A 126 40.74 -24.78 -17.49
C ILE A 126 41.22 -25.54 -18.78
N VAL A 127 41.27 -26.85 -18.75
CA VAL A 127 41.74 -27.68 -19.90
C VAL A 127 40.83 -27.49 -21.10
N TYR A 128 39.50 -27.45 -20.89
CA TYR A 128 38.52 -27.32 -22.00
C TYR A 128 38.09 -25.87 -22.24
N LEU A 129 38.82 -24.87 -21.72
CA LEU A 129 38.48 -23.44 -21.87
C LEU A 129 36.99 -23.16 -21.59
N ALA A 130 36.44 -23.79 -20.56
CA ALA A 130 35.03 -23.72 -20.13
C ALA A 130 33.98 -24.19 -21.19
N LYS A 131 34.36 -24.71 -22.32
CA LYS A 131 33.42 -25.19 -23.36
C LYS A 131 32.57 -26.39 -22.94
N ARG A 132 33.01 -27.16 -21.91
CA ARG A 132 32.32 -28.33 -21.37
C ARG A 132 31.75 -28.14 -19.98
N GLY A 133 31.29 -26.90 -19.63
CA GLY A 133 30.68 -26.54 -18.35
C GLY A 133 31.54 -25.66 -17.46
N GLY A 134 30.95 -24.96 -16.53
CA GLY A 134 31.61 -24.10 -15.52
C GLY A 134 32.31 -24.93 -14.45
N GLY A 135 33.26 -24.30 -13.74
CA GLY A 135 33.97 -24.90 -12.60
C GLY A 135 33.57 -24.32 -11.24
N SER A 136 32.54 -23.51 -11.15
CA SER A 136 32.08 -22.91 -9.90
C SER A 136 31.12 -23.83 -9.16
N THR A 137 31.31 -23.97 -7.86
CA THR A 137 30.47 -24.77 -6.96
C THR A 137 29.26 -23.98 -6.47
N ILE A 138 28.24 -24.66 -5.92
CA ILE A 138 27.08 -24.03 -5.25
C ILE A 138 27.58 -23.10 -4.12
N THR A 139 28.54 -23.55 -3.31
CA THR A 139 29.11 -22.74 -2.21
C THR A 139 29.83 -21.50 -2.70
N GLN A 140 30.52 -21.55 -3.85
CA GLN A 140 31.14 -20.37 -4.47
C GLN A 140 30.10 -19.39 -5.00
N GLN A 141 29.01 -19.90 -5.57
CA GLN A 141 27.90 -19.05 -6.02
C GLN A 141 27.21 -18.37 -4.81
N LEU A 142 27.03 -19.09 -3.69
CA LEU A 142 26.53 -18.51 -2.43
C LEU A 142 27.49 -17.45 -1.89
N ALA A 143 28.78 -17.71 -1.84
CA ALA A 143 29.81 -16.74 -1.41
C ALA A 143 29.74 -15.46 -2.24
N LYS A 144 29.54 -15.59 -3.56
CA LYS A 144 29.33 -14.46 -4.45
C LYS A 144 28.07 -13.68 -4.13
N GLN A 145 26.94 -14.36 -3.86
CA GLN A 145 25.66 -13.69 -3.54
C GLN A 145 25.70 -12.94 -2.21
N LEU A 146 26.42 -13.46 -1.21
CA LEU A 146 26.43 -12.92 0.15
C LEU A 146 27.44 -11.79 0.35
N PHE A 147 28.64 -11.90 -0.26
CA PHE A 147 29.80 -11.11 0.16
C PHE A 147 30.55 -10.43 -0.99
N THR A 148 30.11 -10.59 -2.24
CA THR A 148 30.78 -9.96 -3.37
C THR A 148 29.86 -8.92 -3.99
N GLU A 149 30.25 -7.64 -3.93
CA GLU A 149 29.52 -6.58 -4.63
C GLU A 149 29.50 -6.86 -6.14
N ARG A 150 28.39 -6.48 -6.80
CA ARG A 150 28.25 -6.60 -8.26
C ARG A 150 29.24 -5.66 -8.96
N TYR A 151 30.42 -6.15 -9.27
CA TYR A 151 31.37 -5.49 -10.16
C TYR A 151 30.91 -5.64 -11.62
N ASP A 152 29.78 -5.10 -11.99
CA ASP A 152 29.27 -5.16 -13.37
C ASP A 152 30.11 -4.33 -14.38
N LYS A 153 31.07 -3.55 -13.89
CA LYS A 153 31.90 -2.65 -14.69
C LYS A 153 33.38 -3.04 -14.76
N THR A 154 33.80 -4.16 -14.13
CA THR A 154 35.21 -4.55 -14.10
C THR A 154 35.58 -5.53 -15.22
N GLY A 155 36.76 -5.36 -15.78
CA GLY A 155 37.26 -6.18 -16.87
C GLY A 155 37.47 -7.65 -16.49
N PHE A 156 37.59 -8.53 -17.49
CA PHE A 156 37.87 -9.96 -17.33
C PHE A 156 39.03 -10.25 -16.36
N PHE A 157 40.08 -9.44 -16.38
CA PHE A 157 41.29 -9.60 -15.57
C PHE A 157 41.01 -9.38 -14.07
N GLU A 158 40.28 -8.31 -13.68
CA GLU A 158 39.92 -8.04 -12.28
C GLU A 158 39.03 -9.15 -11.70
N ARG A 159 38.09 -9.63 -12.52
CA ARG A 159 37.21 -10.70 -12.14
C ARG A 159 37.96 -12.02 -11.90
N ALA A 160 38.90 -12.37 -12.76
CA ALA A 160 39.65 -13.61 -12.63
C ALA A 160 40.73 -13.55 -11.54
N VAL A 161 41.38 -12.39 -11.33
CA VAL A 161 42.56 -12.23 -10.44
C VAL A 161 42.13 -11.88 -9.00
N LEU A 162 41.09 -11.09 -8.81
CA LEU A 162 40.67 -10.62 -7.47
C LEU A 162 39.39 -11.30 -6.94
N GLN A 163 38.39 -11.37 -7.75
CA GLN A 163 37.05 -11.85 -7.29
C GLN A 163 37.05 -13.37 -7.08
N LYS A 164 37.55 -14.17 -8.02
CA LYS A 164 37.51 -15.62 -7.92
C LYS A 164 38.28 -16.20 -6.73
N PRO A 165 39.53 -15.76 -6.44
CA PRO A 165 40.23 -16.21 -5.24
C PRO A 165 39.50 -15.85 -3.92
N LYS A 166 38.86 -14.68 -3.83
CA LYS A 166 38.02 -14.31 -2.68
C LYS A 166 36.86 -15.28 -2.52
N GLU A 167 36.10 -15.56 -3.60
CA GLU A 167 34.99 -16.53 -3.59
C GLU A 167 35.48 -17.92 -3.08
N TRP A 168 36.67 -18.38 -3.44
CA TRP A 168 37.23 -19.65 -2.99
C TRP A 168 37.52 -19.67 -1.49
N ILE A 169 38.12 -18.59 -0.96
CA ILE A 169 38.40 -18.45 0.47
C ILE A 169 37.09 -18.42 1.28
N ILE A 170 36.14 -17.58 0.85
CA ILE A 170 34.84 -17.47 1.52
C ILE A 170 34.07 -18.79 1.47
N ALA A 171 34.03 -19.45 0.30
CA ALA A 171 33.37 -20.74 0.13
C ALA A 171 33.93 -21.81 1.10
N THR A 172 35.28 -21.87 1.22
CA THR A 172 35.92 -22.80 2.14
C THR A 172 35.64 -22.47 3.61
N ARG A 173 35.49 -21.19 3.96
CA ARG A 173 35.09 -20.76 5.31
C ARG A 173 33.61 -21.10 5.60
N LEU A 174 32.72 -20.90 4.63
CA LEU A 174 31.29 -21.26 4.75
C LEU A 174 31.11 -22.76 5.00
N GLU A 175 31.84 -23.61 4.28
CA GLU A 175 31.79 -25.08 4.48
C GLU A 175 32.33 -25.56 5.83
N LYS A 176 33.08 -24.70 6.54
CA LYS A 176 33.47 -24.97 7.92
C LYS A 176 32.41 -24.64 8.96
N GLN A 177 31.50 -23.71 8.60
CA GLN A 177 30.48 -23.19 9.51
C GLN A 177 29.10 -23.81 9.27
N TYR A 178 28.79 -24.16 8.03
CA TYR A 178 27.48 -24.67 7.63
C TYR A 178 27.57 -26.09 7.08
N THR A 179 26.57 -26.88 7.35
CA THR A 179 26.38 -28.17 6.70
C THR A 179 26.02 -28.01 5.23
N LYS A 180 26.20 -29.04 4.43
CA LYS A 180 25.81 -29.06 3.02
C LYS A 180 24.34 -28.72 2.79
N ASP A 181 23.47 -29.18 3.67
CA ASP A 181 22.04 -28.98 3.60
C ASP A 181 21.67 -27.52 3.93
N GLU A 182 22.32 -26.93 4.92
CA GLU A 182 22.17 -25.49 5.21
C GLU A 182 22.67 -24.60 4.07
N ILE A 183 23.79 -24.99 3.42
CA ILE A 183 24.30 -24.26 2.24
C ILE A 183 23.30 -24.27 1.09
N ILE A 184 22.64 -25.41 0.81
CA ILE A 184 21.56 -25.49 -0.19
C ILE A 184 20.40 -24.56 0.19
N GLY A 185 19.96 -24.59 1.46
CA GLY A 185 18.89 -23.72 1.94
C GLY A 185 19.24 -22.24 1.77
N LEU A 186 20.43 -21.85 2.24
CA LEU A 186 20.93 -20.47 2.11
C LEU A 186 21.04 -20.02 0.64
N TYR A 187 21.54 -20.88 -0.24
CA TYR A 187 21.67 -20.57 -1.67
C TYR A 187 20.33 -20.32 -2.34
N LEU A 188 19.36 -21.21 -2.12
CA LEU A 188 18.04 -21.10 -2.71
C LEU A 188 17.22 -19.94 -2.11
N ASN A 189 17.44 -19.57 -0.85
CA ASN A 189 16.80 -18.43 -0.20
C ASN A 189 17.34 -17.07 -0.67
N ARG A 190 18.53 -17.04 -1.27
CA ARG A 190 19.20 -15.80 -1.66
C ARG A 190 19.12 -15.48 -3.15
N TYR A 191 18.78 -16.44 -3.97
CA TYR A 191 18.75 -16.24 -5.42
C TYR A 191 17.57 -15.38 -5.86
N ASP A 192 17.85 -14.37 -6.70
CA ASP A 192 16.84 -13.51 -7.30
C ASP A 192 16.28 -14.14 -8.58
N PHE A 193 15.06 -14.66 -8.51
CA PHE A 193 14.31 -15.22 -9.63
C PHE A 193 13.61 -14.15 -10.49
N LEU A 194 13.84 -12.86 -10.22
CA LEU A 194 13.16 -11.70 -10.82
C LEU A 194 11.65 -11.64 -10.50
N ASN A 195 10.98 -10.63 -11.04
CA ASN A 195 9.55 -10.39 -10.84
C ASN A 195 9.15 -10.35 -9.34
N GLN A 196 10.03 -9.76 -8.50
CA GLN A 196 9.90 -9.67 -7.03
C GLN A 196 9.96 -11.03 -6.30
N ALA A 197 10.44 -12.07 -6.97
CA ALA A 197 10.62 -13.40 -6.42
C ALA A 197 12.07 -13.61 -5.95
N VAL A 198 12.43 -13.16 -4.76
CA VAL A 198 13.71 -13.46 -4.14
C VAL A 198 13.56 -14.64 -3.19
N GLY A 199 14.38 -15.67 -3.42
CA GLY A 199 14.28 -16.96 -2.75
C GLY A 199 13.26 -17.90 -3.38
N ILE A 200 13.51 -19.19 -3.17
CA ILE A 200 12.76 -20.28 -3.81
C ILE A 200 11.28 -20.34 -3.41
N ARG A 201 10.96 -19.98 -2.15
CA ARG A 201 9.58 -19.92 -1.66
C ARG A 201 8.78 -18.87 -2.41
N SER A 202 9.35 -17.66 -2.52
CA SER A 202 8.73 -16.57 -3.27
C SER A 202 8.59 -16.94 -4.75
N ALA A 203 9.60 -17.62 -5.34
CA ALA A 203 9.54 -18.06 -6.72
C ALA A 203 8.42 -19.09 -6.95
N ALA A 204 8.24 -20.06 -6.05
CA ALA A 204 7.15 -21.04 -6.12
C ALA A 204 5.78 -20.34 -6.08
N GLN A 205 5.61 -19.39 -5.17
CA GLN A 205 4.37 -18.64 -5.05
C GLN A 205 4.11 -17.72 -6.26
N VAL A 206 5.13 -16.99 -6.70
CA VAL A 206 5.00 -16.01 -7.81
C VAL A 206 4.73 -16.71 -9.15
N TYR A 207 5.45 -17.78 -9.45
CA TYR A 207 5.32 -18.43 -10.77
C TYR A 207 4.26 -19.52 -10.84
N PHE A 208 3.96 -20.19 -9.71
CA PHE A 208 3.04 -21.34 -9.70
C PHE A 208 1.86 -21.19 -8.74
N GLY A 209 1.85 -20.18 -7.86
CA GLY A 209 0.77 -19.95 -6.89
C GLY A 209 0.66 -21.06 -5.84
N LYS A 210 1.76 -21.75 -5.52
CA LYS A 210 1.76 -22.89 -4.56
C LYS A 210 2.98 -22.86 -3.63
N PRO A 211 2.88 -23.52 -2.46
CA PRO A 211 4.00 -23.62 -1.53
C PRO A 211 5.14 -24.47 -2.16
N VAL A 212 6.38 -24.17 -1.75
CA VAL A 212 7.59 -24.81 -2.32
C VAL A 212 7.58 -26.33 -2.19
N GLN A 213 7.01 -26.86 -1.11
CA GLN A 213 6.89 -28.32 -0.86
C GLN A 213 6.04 -29.03 -1.93
N SER A 214 5.13 -28.29 -2.57
CA SER A 214 4.18 -28.83 -3.56
C SER A 214 4.64 -28.65 -5.01
N LEU A 215 5.90 -28.27 -5.23
CA LEU A 215 6.45 -28.13 -6.58
C LEU A 215 6.60 -29.49 -7.26
N ASP A 216 6.09 -29.58 -8.46
CA ASP A 216 6.28 -30.75 -9.32
C ASP A 216 7.72 -30.82 -9.86
N VAL A 217 8.11 -32.00 -10.38
CA VAL A 217 9.47 -32.22 -10.92
C VAL A 217 9.81 -31.24 -12.04
N HIS A 218 8.89 -31.02 -12.97
CA HIS A 218 9.10 -30.10 -14.11
C HIS A 218 9.13 -28.64 -13.71
N GLU A 219 8.41 -28.25 -12.65
CA GLU A 219 8.44 -26.90 -12.08
C GLU A 219 9.74 -26.66 -11.32
N SER A 220 10.17 -27.62 -10.50
CA SER A 220 11.48 -27.64 -9.85
C SER A 220 12.62 -27.48 -10.87
N ALA A 221 12.55 -28.23 -11.97
CA ALA A 221 13.52 -28.13 -13.06
C ALA A 221 13.50 -26.77 -13.78
N MET A 222 12.32 -26.13 -13.90
CA MET A 222 12.21 -24.78 -14.45
C MET A 222 12.91 -23.77 -13.56
N LEU A 223 12.61 -23.75 -12.26
CA LEU A 223 13.23 -22.83 -11.33
C LEU A 223 14.75 -23.02 -11.26
N VAL A 224 15.24 -24.26 -11.21
CA VAL A 224 16.68 -24.55 -11.29
C VAL A 224 17.27 -24.07 -12.63
N GLY A 225 16.53 -24.18 -13.70
CA GLY A 225 16.95 -23.64 -15.00
C GLY A 225 17.23 -22.13 -15.00
N MET A 226 16.44 -21.37 -14.21
CA MET A 226 16.62 -19.92 -14.05
C MET A 226 17.90 -19.55 -13.28
N LEU A 227 18.45 -20.43 -12.43
CA LEU A 227 19.66 -20.16 -11.64
C LEU A 227 20.88 -19.83 -12.50
N LYS A 228 20.90 -20.25 -13.74
CA LYS A 228 21.99 -19.91 -14.67
C LYS A 228 22.00 -18.42 -15.03
N ASN A 229 20.85 -17.84 -15.30
CA ASN A 229 20.63 -16.43 -15.59
C ASN A 229 19.11 -16.16 -15.62
N SER A 230 18.57 -15.64 -14.55
CA SER A 230 17.13 -15.37 -14.41
C SER A 230 16.59 -14.34 -15.43
N ALA A 231 17.42 -13.39 -15.86
CA ALA A 231 17.03 -12.41 -16.89
C ALA A 231 16.89 -13.03 -18.28
N LEU A 232 17.80 -13.97 -18.63
CA LEU A 232 17.75 -14.69 -19.90
C LEU A 232 16.62 -15.75 -19.91
N TYR A 233 16.48 -16.48 -18.81
CA TYR A 233 15.50 -17.57 -18.66
C TYR A 233 14.27 -17.12 -17.87
N ASN A 234 13.73 -15.94 -18.22
CA ASN A 234 12.50 -15.42 -17.61
C ASN A 234 11.27 -16.05 -18.28
N PRO A 235 10.44 -16.82 -17.56
CA PRO A 235 9.33 -17.57 -18.14
C PRO A 235 8.20 -16.69 -18.68
N LEU A 236 8.08 -15.43 -18.20
CA LEU A 236 7.09 -14.48 -18.68
C LEU A 236 7.52 -13.76 -19.97
N ARG A 237 8.85 -13.61 -20.19
CA ARG A 237 9.40 -12.86 -21.31
C ARG A 237 9.92 -13.74 -22.44
N ARG A 238 10.42 -14.94 -22.12
CA ARG A 238 11.09 -15.86 -23.06
C ARG A 238 10.72 -17.32 -22.78
N PRO A 239 9.44 -17.67 -22.84
CA PRO A 239 8.95 -19.02 -22.48
C PRO A 239 9.64 -20.14 -23.28
N GLU A 240 9.95 -19.93 -24.57
CA GLU A 240 10.59 -20.94 -25.41
C GLU A 240 11.98 -21.30 -24.88
N LEU A 241 12.81 -20.30 -24.56
CA LEU A 241 14.15 -20.53 -24.00
C LEU A 241 14.09 -21.21 -22.63
N VAL A 242 13.04 -20.93 -21.86
CA VAL A 242 12.82 -21.57 -20.55
C VAL A 242 12.46 -23.04 -20.71
N VAL A 243 11.62 -23.39 -21.70
CA VAL A 243 11.29 -24.79 -22.02
C VAL A 243 12.56 -25.57 -22.40
N GLU A 244 13.40 -25.02 -23.27
CA GLU A 244 14.70 -25.64 -23.66
C GLU A 244 15.64 -25.79 -22.45
N ARG A 245 15.72 -24.79 -21.61
CA ARG A 245 16.56 -24.82 -20.40
C ARG A 245 16.03 -25.85 -19.38
N ARG A 246 14.72 -25.91 -19.16
CA ARG A 246 14.06 -26.92 -18.33
C ARG A 246 14.38 -28.34 -18.85
N ALA A 247 14.24 -28.56 -20.14
CA ALA A 247 14.60 -29.83 -20.77
C ALA A 247 16.07 -30.23 -20.55
N THR A 248 16.97 -29.24 -20.53
CA THR A 248 18.39 -29.45 -20.19
C THR A 248 18.54 -29.92 -18.74
N VAL A 249 17.86 -29.29 -17.78
CA VAL A 249 17.88 -29.69 -16.36
C VAL A 249 17.38 -31.10 -16.18
N LEU A 250 16.19 -31.43 -16.74
CA LEU A 250 15.63 -32.75 -16.70
C LEU A 250 16.58 -33.82 -17.27
N SER A 251 17.24 -33.53 -18.41
CA SER A 251 18.26 -34.41 -18.99
C SER A 251 19.48 -34.62 -18.12
N GLN A 252 19.91 -33.59 -17.34
CA GLN A 252 20.99 -33.73 -16.36
C GLN A 252 20.54 -34.62 -15.18
N MET A 253 19.30 -34.47 -14.70
CA MET A 253 18.76 -35.33 -13.64
C MET A 253 18.76 -36.81 -14.04
N VAL A 254 18.36 -37.15 -15.29
CA VAL A 254 18.44 -38.51 -15.82
C VAL A 254 19.90 -38.97 -15.93
N LYS A 255 20.77 -38.17 -16.51
CA LYS A 255 22.18 -38.47 -16.69
C LYS A 255 22.90 -38.86 -15.39
N TYR A 256 22.52 -38.24 -14.27
CA TYR A 256 23.11 -38.50 -12.95
C TYR A 256 22.23 -39.38 -12.04
N GLY A 257 21.24 -40.07 -12.61
CA GLY A 257 20.44 -41.07 -11.92
C GLY A 257 19.42 -40.53 -10.92
N ALA A 258 19.09 -39.23 -10.98
CA ALA A 258 18.07 -38.62 -10.13
C ALA A 258 16.66 -38.79 -10.68
N LEU A 259 16.53 -39.13 -11.97
CA LEU A 259 15.27 -39.47 -12.62
C LEU A 259 15.48 -40.68 -13.50
N PRO A 260 14.46 -41.54 -13.65
CA PRO A 260 14.48 -42.61 -14.63
C PRO A 260 14.40 -42.04 -16.07
N GLU A 261 14.97 -42.74 -17.03
CA GLU A 261 14.91 -42.35 -18.44
C GLU A 261 13.49 -42.44 -18.98
N GLU A 262 12.75 -43.43 -18.45
CA GLU A 262 11.34 -43.60 -18.72
C GLU A 262 10.51 -42.41 -18.25
N GLY A 263 9.80 -41.72 -19.14
CA GLY A 263 9.00 -40.53 -18.83
C GLY A 263 9.70 -39.18 -19.05
N LEU A 264 10.99 -39.19 -19.41
CA LEU A 264 11.70 -37.92 -19.67
C LEU A 264 11.04 -37.07 -20.74
N ASP A 265 10.62 -37.68 -21.84
CA ASP A 265 10.00 -36.96 -22.95
C ASP A 265 8.60 -36.44 -22.56
N SER A 266 7.87 -37.21 -21.75
CA SER A 266 6.60 -36.75 -21.19
C SER A 266 6.78 -35.52 -20.30
N LEU A 267 7.81 -35.48 -19.43
CA LEU A 267 8.13 -34.33 -18.57
C LEU A 267 8.58 -33.11 -19.39
N LYS A 268 9.34 -33.34 -20.48
CA LYS A 268 9.76 -32.27 -21.39
C LYS A 268 8.58 -31.65 -22.15
N ALA A 269 7.59 -32.45 -22.50
CA ALA A 269 6.41 -32.02 -23.25
C ALA A 269 5.39 -31.24 -22.42
N LEU A 270 5.45 -31.32 -21.09
CA LEU A 270 4.55 -30.58 -20.22
C LEU A 270 4.66 -29.06 -20.48
N PRO A 271 3.56 -28.31 -20.44
CA PRO A 271 3.60 -26.85 -20.47
C PRO A 271 4.36 -26.32 -19.25
N LEU A 272 4.73 -25.03 -19.26
CA LEU A 272 5.39 -24.43 -18.10
C LEU A 272 4.51 -24.40 -16.84
N GLY A 273 3.19 -24.48 -17.01
CA GLY A 273 2.23 -24.52 -15.88
C GLY A 273 2.16 -23.23 -15.07
N LEU A 274 2.54 -22.11 -15.66
CA LEU A 274 2.59 -20.84 -14.96
C LEU A 274 1.22 -20.40 -14.48
N ARG A 275 1.13 -20.09 -13.19
CA ARG A 275 0.04 -19.38 -12.52
C ARG A 275 0.60 -18.12 -11.91
N TYR A 276 1.08 -17.23 -12.79
CA TYR A 276 1.76 -16.03 -12.35
C TYR A 276 0.87 -15.17 -11.43
N GLN A 277 1.32 -15.00 -10.21
CA GLN A 277 0.74 -14.09 -9.24
C GLN A 277 1.83 -13.07 -8.87
N ARG A 278 1.54 -11.81 -9.12
CA ARG A 278 2.42 -10.75 -8.65
C ARG A 278 2.23 -10.65 -7.14
N VAL A 279 3.14 -11.20 -6.37
CA VAL A 279 3.16 -10.98 -4.92
C VAL A 279 3.69 -9.58 -4.67
N SER A 280 2.77 -8.67 -4.44
CA SER A 280 3.06 -7.29 -4.05
C SER A 280 2.79 -7.13 -2.56
N HIS A 281 3.54 -6.24 -1.90
CA HIS A 281 3.19 -5.81 -0.54
C HIS A 281 1.80 -5.13 -0.49
N ASP A 282 1.20 -4.87 -1.66
CA ASP A 282 -0.14 -4.29 -1.81
C ASP A 282 -1.27 -5.32 -1.67
N GLU A 283 -0.98 -6.62 -1.73
CA GLU A 283 -1.97 -7.70 -1.57
C GLU A 283 -2.25 -8.00 -0.10
N GLY A 284 -3.50 -8.34 0.22
CA GLY A 284 -3.98 -8.60 1.57
C GLY A 284 -4.88 -7.49 2.12
N PRO A 285 -5.38 -7.64 3.36
CA PRO A 285 -6.33 -6.70 3.96
C PRO A 285 -5.71 -5.32 4.19
N ALA A 286 -6.54 -4.29 4.20
CA ALA A 286 -6.19 -2.90 4.50
C ALA A 286 -4.99 -2.32 3.72
N PRO A 287 -4.93 -2.42 2.36
CA PRO A 287 -3.75 -2.00 1.62
C PRO A 287 -3.47 -0.49 1.73
N HIS A 288 -4.49 0.38 1.73
CA HIS A 288 -4.33 1.82 1.94
C HIS A 288 -3.81 2.14 3.33
N PHE A 289 -4.32 1.46 4.36
CA PHE A 289 -3.82 1.58 5.72
C PHE A 289 -2.34 1.19 5.83
N ARG A 290 -1.95 0.08 5.20
CA ARG A 290 -0.55 -0.37 5.20
C ARG A 290 0.38 0.64 4.53
N GLU A 291 -0.05 1.29 3.44
CA GLU A 291 0.73 2.37 2.82
C GLU A 291 0.82 3.62 3.70
N LYS A 292 -0.26 4.01 4.37
CA LYS A 292 -0.24 5.06 5.38
C LYS A 292 0.72 4.71 6.51
N LEU A 293 0.63 3.48 7.05
CA LEU A 293 1.52 2.97 8.09
C LEU A 293 2.98 2.97 7.64
N ARG A 294 3.25 2.54 6.40
CA ARG A 294 4.60 2.54 5.81
C ARG A 294 5.22 3.93 5.78
N ALA A 295 4.44 4.91 5.33
CA ALA A 295 4.88 6.30 5.27
C ALA A 295 5.14 6.88 6.67
N GLU A 296 4.24 6.62 7.63
CA GLU A 296 4.34 7.12 9.00
C GLU A 296 5.52 6.50 9.75
N VAL A 297 5.68 5.18 9.69
CA VAL A 297 6.84 4.51 10.30
C VAL A 297 8.15 4.92 9.63
N GLY A 298 8.16 5.07 8.29
CA GLY A 298 9.33 5.55 7.57
C GLY A 298 9.77 6.94 8.06
N ALA A 299 8.83 7.88 8.18
CA ALA A 299 9.11 9.23 8.69
C ALA A 299 9.60 9.18 10.15
N LEU A 300 8.98 8.37 10.99
CA LEU A 300 9.35 8.18 12.39
C LEU A 300 10.79 7.65 12.56
N LEU A 301 11.19 6.68 11.75
CA LEU A 301 12.54 6.10 11.81
C LEU A 301 13.63 7.04 11.26
N GLU A 302 13.26 8.03 10.44
CA GLU A 302 14.14 9.07 9.91
C GLU A 302 14.16 10.34 10.76
N GLU A 303 13.30 10.43 11.80
CA GLU A 303 13.20 11.59 12.68
C GLU A 303 14.48 11.79 13.48
N LYS A 304 14.93 13.06 13.55
CA LYS A 304 16.12 13.44 14.32
C LYS A 304 15.73 14.39 15.45
N ASN A 305 16.40 14.20 16.58
CA ASN A 305 16.30 15.11 17.72
C ASN A 305 17.04 16.44 17.45
N GLU A 306 16.99 17.38 18.39
CA GLU A 306 17.65 18.70 18.31
C GLU A 306 19.17 18.60 18.12
N ASP A 307 19.81 17.52 18.61
CA ASP A 307 21.24 17.25 18.48
C ASP A 307 21.62 16.63 17.11
N GLY A 308 20.65 16.37 16.24
CA GLY A 308 20.83 15.75 14.93
C GLY A 308 21.00 14.23 14.96
N ALA A 309 20.86 13.58 16.10
CA ALA A 309 20.83 12.13 16.25
C ALA A 309 19.43 11.59 15.95
N PHE A 310 19.34 10.34 15.48
CA PHE A 310 18.04 9.71 15.24
C PHE A 310 17.28 9.51 16.56
N SER A 311 16.00 9.89 16.59
CA SER A 311 15.13 9.73 17.76
C SER A 311 14.98 8.25 18.15
N ILE A 312 14.98 7.36 17.15
CA ILE A 312 14.95 5.89 17.29
C ILE A 312 16.19 5.33 16.60
N ALA A 313 17.17 4.93 17.40
CA ALA A 313 18.46 4.47 16.89
C ALA A 313 18.83 3.09 17.44
N LYS A 314 19.65 2.36 16.68
CA LYS A 314 20.35 1.15 17.12
C LYS A 314 21.46 1.50 18.11
N ALA A 315 22.03 0.49 18.75
CA ALA A 315 23.13 0.67 19.71
C ALA A 315 24.38 1.37 19.13
N ASP A 316 24.57 1.31 17.81
CA ASP A 316 25.65 1.97 17.08
C ASP A 316 25.28 3.40 16.61
N GLY A 317 24.11 3.90 16.97
CA GLY A 317 23.59 5.21 16.56
C GLY A 317 22.99 5.26 15.16
N ALA A 318 22.99 4.17 14.39
CA ALA A 318 22.37 4.11 13.07
C ALA A 318 20.84 4.00 13.17
N PRO A 319 20.07 4.53 12.19
CA PRO A 319 18.62 4.38 12.16
C PRO A 319 18.24 2.91 11.90
N PHE A 320 17.04 2.53 12.34
CA PHE A 320 16.44 1.28 11.90
C PHE A 320 15.96 1.40 10.44
N ASP A 321 16.12 0.31 9.69
CA ASP A 321 15.61 0.20 8.32
C ASP A 321 14.32 -0.63 8.31
N LEU A 322 13.23 0.00 7.88
CA LEU A 322 11.89 -0.62 7.82
C LEU A 322 11.87 -1.94 7.03
N TYR A 323 12.78 -2.11 6.07
CA TYR A 323 12.77 -3.24 5.14
C TYR A 323 13.82 -4.31 5.43
N ARG A 324 14.72 -4.06 6.43
CA ARG A 324 15.90 -4.91 6.65
C ARG A 324 16.07 -5.42 8.07
N ASP A 325 15.59 -4.68 9.05
CA ASP A 325 15.90 -4.95 10.45
C ASP A 325 14.90 -5.89 11.13
N GLY A 326 13.86 -6.33 10.40
CA GLY A 326 12.90 -7.32 10.92
C GLY A 326 12.08 -6.79 12.08
N LEU A 327 11.61 -5.55 11.97
CA LEU A 327 10.77 -4.93 12.98
C LEU A 327 9.44 -5.69 13.12
N VAL A 328 8.80 -5.54 14.27
CA VAL A 328 7.45 -6.01 14.51
C VAL A 328 6.60 -4.79 14.85
N ILE A 329 5.62 -4.49 13.99
CA ILE A 329 4.72 -3.35 14.16
C ILE A 329 3.38 -3.88 14.65
N HIS A 330 3.00 -3.46 15.85
CA HIS A 330 1.67 -3.69 16.40
C HIS A 330 0.81 -2.47 16.14
N THR A 331 -0.23 -2.66 15.33
CA THR A 331 -1.18 -1.59 14.97
C THR A 331 -2.38 -1.58 15.90
N THR A 332 -3.20 -0.55 15.78
CA THR A 332 -4.47 -0.40 16.50
C THR A 332 -5.64 -1.05 15.78
N LEU A 333 -5.46 -1.44 14.51
CA LEU A 333 -6.47 -2.01 13.65
C LEU A 333 -6.98 -3.35 14.19
N ASP A 334 -8.28 -3.58 14.18
CA ASP A 334 -8.90 -4.89 14.44
C ASP A 334 -9.20 -5.58 13.10
N SER A 335 -8.73 -6.83 12.95
CA SER A 335 -8.84 -7.55 11.67
C SER A 335 -10.30 -7.86 11.28
N ARG A 336 -11.18 -8.03 12.24
CA ARG A 336 -12.60 -8.32 12.05
C ARG A 336 -13.35 -7.06 11.63
N LEU A 337 -13.17 -5.96 12.38
CA LEU A 337 -13.74 -4.66 12.04
C LEU A 337 -13.27 -4.20 10.66
N GLN A 338 -12.00 -4.40 10.33
CA GLN A 338 -11.47 -4.09 9.00
C GLN A 338 -12.18 -4.89 7.91
N ARG A 339 -12.35 -6.20 8.09
CA ARG A 339 -13.03 -7.07 7.14
C ARG A 339 -14.49 -6.65 6.93
N TYR A 340 -15.21 -6.31 8.00
CA TYR A 340 -16.60 -5.85 7.92
C TYR A 340 -16.70 -4.51 7.20
N ALA A 341 -15.77 -3.58 7.46
CA ALA A 341 -15.71 -2.29 6.78
C ALA A 341 -15.47 -2.43 5.26
N GLU A 342 -14.52 -3.27 4.85
CA GLU A 342 -14.26 -3.57 3.44
C GLU A 342 -15.47 -4.26 2.77
N ALA A 343 -16.08 -5.20 3.46
CA ALA A 343 -17.27 -5.91 2.98
C ALA A 343 -18.46 -4.96 2.81
N ALA A 344 -18.74 -4.11 3.80
CA ALA A 344 -19.83 -3.14 3.77
C ALA A 344 -19.69 -2.14 2.61
N ALA A 345 -18.50 -1.56 2.43
CA ALA A 345 -18.24 -0.64 1.33
C ALA A 345 -18.45 -1.31 -0.04
N ASN A 346 -17.88 -2.51 -0.22
CA ASN A 346 -18.03 -3.26 -1.46
C ASN A 346 -19.49 -3.70 -1.71
N ARG A 347 -20.20 -4.18 -0.66
CA ARG A 347 -21.60 -4.64 -0.75
C ARG A 347 -22.51 -3.53 -1.24
N HIS A 348 -22.40 -2.33 -0.67
CA HIS A 348 -23.27 -1.23 -1.06
C HIS A 348 -22.92 -0.63 -2.41
N ILE A 349 -21.64 -0.28 -2.62
CA ILE A 349 -21.22 0.39 -3.86
C ILE A 349 -21.36 -0.54 -5.07
N ARG A 350 -20.81 -1.77 -4.98
CA ARG A 350 -20.82 -2.73 -6.09
C ARG A 350 -22.13 -3.51 -6.21
N GLY A 351 -22.97 -3.53 -5.15
CA GLY A 351 -24.28 -4.19 -5.20
C GLY A 351 -25.28 -3.39 -6.03
N GLU A 352 -25.60 -2.18 -5.60
CA GLU A 352 -26.72 -1.41 -6.17
C GLU A 352 -26.30 0.01 -6.58
N LEU A 353 -25.54 0.72 -5.74
CA LEU A 353 -25.34 2.16 -5.88
C LEU A 353 -24.64 2.54 -7.19
N GLN A 354 -23.63 1.77 -7.64
CA GLN A 354 -22.90 2.07 -8.87
C GLN A 354 -23.79 1.92 -10.12
N GLU A 355 -24.65 0.91 -10.14
CA GLU A 355 -25.60 0.74 -11.25
C GLU A 355 -26.63 1.86 -11.29
N ASP A 356 -27.15 2.23 -10.13
CA ASP A 356 -28.14 3.32 -10.01
C ASP A 356 -27.52 4.66 -10.35
N PHE A 357 -26.26 4.88 -10.01
CA PHE A 357 -25.50 6.05 -10.43
C PHE A 357 -25.38 6.12 -11.96
N TRP A 358 -25.02 5.03 -12.62
CA TRP A 358 -24.94 4.99 -14.09
C TRP A 358 -26.31 5.16 -14.76
N LYS A 359 -27.37 4.58 -14.21
CA LYS A 359 -28.76 4.79 -14.71
C LYS A 359 -29.15 6.26 -14.60
N ASP A 360 -28.83 6.89 -13.48
CA ASP A 360 -29.11 8.31 -13.24
C ASP A 360 -28.34 9.22 -14.19
N LEU A 361 -27.04 9.01 -14.33
CA LEU A 361 -26.19 9.74 -15.28
C LEU A 361 -26.71 9.60 -16.72
N LYS A 362 -26.97 8.37 -17.19
CA LYS A 362 -27.50 8.13 -18.55
C LYS A 362 -28.82 8.83 -18.80
N ARG A 363 -29.70 8.83 -17.80
CA ARG A 363 -31.00 9.50 -17.90
C ARG A 363 -30.87 11.01 -18.03
N THR A 364 -29.96 11.61 -17.28
CA THR A 364 -29.81 13.06 -17.14
C THR A 364 -29.04 13.70 -18.30
N THR A 365 -27.98 13.00 -18.79
CA THR A 365 -27.03 13.58 -19.73
C THR A 365 -27.22 13.16 -21.19
N GLY A 366 -28.03 12.13 -21.43
CA GLY A 366 -28.36 11.65 -22.76
C GLY A 366 -27.12 11.22 -23.58
N ARG A 367 -26.70 12.07 -24.53
CA ARG A 367 -25.59 11.79 -25.45
C ARG A 367 -24.21 12.24 -24.96
N THR A 368 -24.16 13.04 -23.90
CA THR A 368 -22.89 13.58 -23.36
C THR A 368 -22.24 12.60 -22.38
N TRP A 369 -21.27 11.87 -22.86
CA TRP A 369 -20.43 11.00 -22.05
C TRP A 369 -19.14 11.73 -21.65
N PRO A 370 -18.65 11.69 -20.41
CA PRO A 370 -19.03 10.90 -19.22
C PRO A 370 -20.03 11.58 -18.29
N PHE A 371 -21.14 12.08 -18.73
CA PHE A 371 -22.25 12.50 -17.89
C PHE A 371 -21.92 13.58 -16.83
N PHE A 372 -21.44 14.71 -17.27
CA PHE A 372 -21.32 15.90 -16.40
C PHE A 372 -22.72 16.51 -16.18
N SER A 373 -22.89 17.13 -15.04
CA SER A 373 -24.11 17.88 -14.75
C SER A 373 -24.37 18.97 -15.82
N GLU A 374 -25.64 19.29 -16.06
CA GLU A 374 -26.05 20.31 -17.07
C GLU A 374 -25.44 21.68 -16.79
N ASP A 375 -25.12 22.00 -15.55
CA ASP A 375 -24.48 23.25 -15.11
C ASP A 375 -22.99 23.30 -15.48
N ILE A 376 -22.36 22.20 -15.89
CA ILE A 376 -20.96 22.19 -16.29
C ILE A 376 -20.81 22.51 -17.77
N LEU A 377 -20.28 23.66 -18.07
CA LEU A 377 -20.09 24.12 -19.44
C LEU A 377 -19.23 23.15 -20.27
N PRO A 378 -19.50 23.00 -21.59
CA PRO A 378 -18.73 22.09 -22.46
C PRO A 378 -17.21 22.33 -22.45
N LYS A 379 -16.80 23.59 -22.28
CA LYS A 379 -15.37 23.96 -22.12
C LYS A 379 -14.75 23.38 -20.86
N GLU A 380 -15.50 23.37 -19.76
CA GLU A 380 -15.06 22.81 -18.49
C GLU A 380 -15.03 21.27 -18.55
N GLN A 381 -16.05 20.65 -19.13
CA GLN A 381 -16.07 19.21 -19.38
C GLN A 381 -14.82 18.78 -20.16
N LYS A 382 -14.48 19.51 -21.23
CA LYS A 382 -13.27 19.26 -21.99
C LYS A 382 -12.02 19.43 -21.16
N ARG A 383 -11.92 20.47 -20.34
CA ARG A 383 -10.77 20.73 -19.45
C ARG A 383 -10.54 19.58 -18.47
N ILE A 384 -11.62 19.02 -17.89
CA ILE A 384 -11.55 17.88 -16.97
C ILE A 384 -11.03 16.64 -17.69
N LEU A 385 -11.56 16.34 -18.88
CA LEU A 385 -11.11 15.19 -19.69
C LEU A 385 -9.67 15.36 -20.17
N ASP A 386 -9.30 16.52 -20.67
CA ASP A 386 -7.92 16.80 -21.11
C ASP A 386 -6.94 16.63 -19.94
N ARG A 387 -7.28 17.10 -18.74
CA ARG A 387 -6.46 16.89 -17.53
C ARG A 387 -6.32 15.40 -17.23
N ALA A 388 -7.39 14.63 -17.29
CA ALA A 388 -7.35 13.18 -17.04
C ALA A 388 -6.49 12.45 -18.10
N VAL A 389 -6.57 12.84 -19.37
CA VAL A 389 -5.70 12.33 -20.44
C VAL A 389 -4.22 12.63 -20.12
N LEU A 390 -3.90 13.88 -19.76
CA LEU A 390 -2.52 14.30 -19.42
C LEU A 390 -1.94 13.56 -18.22
N GLN A 391 -2.78 13.18 -17.26
CA GLN A 391 -2.39 12.42 -16.06
C GLN A 391 -2.30 10.92 -16.32
N SER A 392 -2.89 10.41 -17.40
CA SER A 392 -2.88 8.99 -17.70
C SER A 392 -1.47 8.45 -17.94
N ARG A 393 -1.19 7.22 -17.48
CA ARG A 393 0.10 6.57 -17.73
C ARG A 393 0.40 6.44 -19.22
N ARG A 394 -0.62 6.14 -20.05
CA ARG A 394 -0.46 6.06 -21.51
C ARG A 394 0.08 7.37 -22.10
N TYR A 395 -0.45 8.51 -21.66
CA TYR A 395 0.06 9.82 -22.08
C TYR A 395 1.49 10.04 -21.61
N ARG A 396 1.80 9.74 -20.35
CA ARG A 396 3.17 9.91 -19.81
C ARG A 396 4.19 9.06 -20.55
N LEU A 397 3.86 7.79 -20.86
CA LEU A 397 4.68 6.90 -21.65
C LEU A 397 4.89 7.44 -23.07
N ALA A 398 3.81 7.80 -23.76
CA ALA A 398 3.84 8.31 -25.13
C ALA A 398 4.63 9.62 -25.28
N MET A 399 4.54 10.49 -24.27
CA MET A 399 5.25 11.77 -24.24
C MET A 399 6.66 11.68 -23.61
N GLY A 400 7.16 10.49 -23.32
CA GLY A 400 8.48 10.29 -22.76
C GLY A 400 8.66 10.77 -21.32
N LYS A 401 7.57 11.00 -20.60
CA LYS A 401 7.62 11.43 -19.19
C LYS A 401 7.87 10.27 -18.22
N GLU A 402 7.68 9.05 -18.68
CA GLU A 402 7.87 7.80 -17.94
C GLU A 402 8.43 6.74 -18.86
N CYS A 403 9.39 5.95 -18.39
CA CYS A 403 9.95 4.85 -19.17
C CYS A 403 9.02 3.63 -19.12
N PRO A 404 8.66 3.03 -20.28
CA PRO A 404 7.79 1.85 -20.29
C PRO A 404 8.38 0.62 -19.61
N GLU A 405 9.71 0.50 -19.55
CA GLU A 405 10.41 -0.67 -18.99
C GLU A 405 10.65 -0.56 -17.48
N CYS A 406 11.17 0.57 -16.99
CA CYS A 406 11.55 0.72 -15.57
C CYS A 406 10.63 1.64 -14.77
N ALA A 407 9.58 2.21 -15.41
CA ALA A 407 8.59 3.12 -14.81
C ALA A 407 9.19 4.38 -14.13
N ARG A 408 10.48 4.63 -14.26
CA ARG A 408 11.11 5.85 -13.72
C ARG A 408 10.70 7.06 -14.54
N PRO A 409 10.65 8.25 -13.94
CA PRO A 409 10.52 9.50 -14.69
C PRO A 409 11.63 9.53 -15.74
N ALA A 410 11.27 9.56 -17.01
CA ALA A 410 12.25 9.52 -18.06
C ALA A 410 13.04 10.81 -18.07
N PHE A 411 14.36 10.69 -18.05
CA PHE A 411 15.25 11.77 -18.41
C PHE A 411 15.24 11.86 -19.93
N TYR A 412 14.34 12.66 -20.41
CA TYR A 412 13.95 12.82 -21.77
C TYR A 412 15.04 13.45 -22.65
N ILE A 413 15.46 12.78 -23.70
CA ILE A 413 16.04 13.41 -24.89
C ILE A 413 15.53 12.63 -26.11
N ALA A 414 14.92 13.35 -27.05
CA ALA A 414 14.61 12.82 -28.36
C ALA A 414 15.93 12.68 -29.16
N GLU A 415 16.45 11.47 -29.22
CA GLU A 415 17.57 11.13 -30.11
C GLU A 415 17.01 10.54 -31.41
N ARG A 416 17.85 10.44 -32.44
CA ARG A 416 17.46 9.72 -33.66
C ARG A 416 18.09 8.34 -33.63
N ASP A 417 17.29 7.33 -33.93
CA ASP A 417 17.78 5.97 -34.09
C ASP A 417 18.60 5.80 -35.39
N SER A 418 19.11 4.58 -35.62
CA SER A 418 19.83 4.23 -36.85
C SER A 418 19.02 4.41 -38.14
N ALA A 419 17.68 4.46 -38.05
CA ALA A 419 16.75 4.71 -39.16
C ALA A 419 16.37 6.19 -39.29
N GLY A 420 16.93 7.08 -38.44
CA GLY A 420 16.64 8.52 -38.45
C GLY A 420 15.32 8.93 -37.79
N GLN A 421 14.61 7.99 -37.13
CA GLN A 421 13.40 8.28 -36.36
C GLN A 421 13.72 8.89 -35.00
N GLN A 422 12.93 9.86 -34.55
CA GLN A 422 13.04 10.39 -33.19
C GLN A 422 12.58 9.36 -32.18
N VAL A 423 13.42 9.12 -31.18
CA VAL A 423 13.16 8.17 -30.09
C VAL A 423 13.41 8.78 -28.73
N HIS A 424 12.67 8.30 -27.75
CA HIS A 424 12.95 8.52 -26.33
C HIS A 424 14.00 7.52 -25.86
N PHE A 425 14.88 7.95 -24.98
CA PHE A 425 15.93 7.10 -24.41
C PHE A 425 16.00 7.22 -22.88
N CYS A 426 15.86 6.11 -22.20
CA CYS A 426 15.98 6.03 -20.74
C CYS A 426 17.47 5.91 -20.36
N ARG A 427 18.11 7.02 -20.04
CA ARG A 427 19.57 7.14 -19.87
C ARG A 427 20.13 6.37 -18.67
N PRO A 428 21.03 5.39 -18.88
CA PRO A 428 21.69 4.67 -17.77
C PRO A 428 22.52 5.58 -16.86
N GLU A 429 23.17 6.63 -17.41
CA GLU A 429 23.99 7.57 -16.66
C GLU A 429 23.21 8.37 -15.61
N LYS A 430 21.88 8.46 -15.80
CA LYS A 430 20.95 9.09 -14.86
C LYS A 430 20.09 8.07 -14.08
N GLY A 431 20.56 6.82 -14.02
CA GLY A 431 19.87 5.74 -13.33
C GLY A 431 18.74 5.08 -14.13
N GLY A 432 18.64 5.35 -15.44
CA GLY A 432 17.69 4.68 -16.34
C GLY A 432 18.13 3.27 -16.72
N CYS A 433 17.27 2.57 -17.48
CA CYS A 433 17.48 1.18 -17.90
C CYS A 433 18.04 1.00 -19.33
N GLY A 434 18.26 2.09 -20.08
CA GLY A 434 18.72 2.03 -21.47
C GLY A 434 17.61 1.74 -22.50
N HIS A 435 16.35 1.67 -22.10
CA HIS A 435 15.25 1.38 -23.03
C HIS A 435 15.01 2.52 -24.01
N ILE A 436 14.68 2.16 -25.26
CA ILE A 436 14.42 3.09 -26.36
C ILE A 436 13.01 2.85 -26.90
N TRP A 437 12.21 3.93 -27.10
CA TRP A 437 10.88 3.83 -27.69
C TRP A 437 10.57 5.03 -28.57
N PRO A 438 9.65 4.89 -29.55
CA PRO A 438 9.40 5.94 -30.55
C PRO A 438 8.78 7.19 -29.93
N VAL A 439 9.15 8.35 -30.45
CA VAL A 439 8.43 9.61 -30.25
C VAL A 439 7.22 9.65 -31.19
N ILE A 440 6.03 9.85 -30.62
CA ILE A 440 4.81 10.02 -31.38
C ILE A 440 4.35 11.49 -31.36
N SER A 441 3.85 11.98 -32.48
CA SER A 441 3.29 13.31 -32.56
C SER A 441 1.95 13.42 -31.82
N ARG A 442 1.56 14.61 -31.40
CA ARG A 442 0.28 14.85 -30.75
C ARG A 442 -0.90 14.31 -31.56
N ARG A 443 -0.91 14.50 -32.88
CA ARG A 443 -1.97 14.00 -33.77
C ARG A 443 -2.05 12.47 -33.79
N GLN A 444 -0.91 11.79 -33.78
CA GLN A 444 -0.86 10.33 -33.69
C GLN A 444 -1.36 9.85 -32.32
N LEU A 445 -0.98 10.55 -31.25
CA LEU A 445 -1.44 10.25 -29.90
C LEU A 445 -2.96 10.38 -29.78
N ASP A 446 -3.53 11.49 -30.29
CA ASP A 446 -4.97 11.71 -30.25
C ASP A 446 -5.72 10.60 -31.03
N ALA A 447 -5.20 10.18 -32.20
CA ALA A 447 -5.75 9.04 -32.95
C ALA A 447 -5.64 7.71 -32.20
N GLU A 448 -4.55 7.46 -31.47
CA GLU A 448 -4.41 6.27 -30.65
C GLU A 448 -5.37 6.27 -29.44
N PHE A 449 -5.65 7.44 -28.87
CA PHE A 449 -6.62 7.56 -27.77
C PHE A 449 -8.06 7.33 -28.22
N GLU A 450 -8.39 7.49 -29.48
CA GLU A 450 -9.70 7.18 -30.06
C GLU A 450 -9.82 5.74 -30.59
N LYS A 451 -8.71 5.03 -30.79
CA LYS A 451 -8.70 3.69 -31.35
C LYS A 451 -9.13 2.66 -30.29
N LYS A 452 -10.19 1.91 -30.57
CA LYS A 452 -10.64 0.81 -29.70
C LYS A 452 -9.62 -0.32 -29.66
N THR A 453 -9.28 -0.75 -28.42
CA THR A 453 -8.36 -1.85 -28.14
C THR A 453 -8.94 -2.71 -27.03
N GLN A 454 -8.53 -3.97 -26.97
CA GLN A 454 -8.85 -4.80 -25.82
C GLN A 454 -8.32 -4.12 -24.55
N THR A 455 -9.22 -3.83 -23.63
CA THR A 455 -8.93 -3.01 -22.43
C THR A 455 -9.62 -3.62 -21.23
N ARG A 456 -8.91 -3.68 -20.11
CA ARG A 456 -9.46 -4.13 -18.84
C ARG A 456 -9.89 -2.93 -18.03
N VAL A 457 -11.13 -2.90 -17.59
CA VAL A 457 -11.73 -1.81 -16.79
C VAL A 457 -12.47 -2.36 -15.60
N MET A 458 -12.65 -1.52 -14.57
CA MET A 458 -13.44 -1.87 -13.40
C MET A 458 -14.93 -1.79 -13.76
N GLY A 459 -15.67 -2.89 -13.57
CA GLY A 459 -17.12 -2.96 -13.65
C GLY A 459 -17.75 -3.08 -12.27
N VAL A 460 -19.06 -3.23 -12.20
CA VAL A 460 -19.80 -3.39 -10.92
C VAL A 460 -19.32 -4.63 -10.16
N GLY A 461 -19.22 -5.78 -10.82
CA GLY A 461 -18.78 -7.04 -10.23
C GLY A 461 -17.27 -7.25 -10.17
N GLY A 462 -16.45 -6.24 -10.47
CA GLY A 462 -14.99 -6.34 -10.53
C GLY A 462 -14.43 -6.08 -11.94
N TRP A 463 -13.21 -6.56 -12.20
CA TRP A 463 -12.52 -6.32 -13.47
C TRP A 463 -13.20 -7.02 -14.65
N ILE A 464 -13.43 -6.29 -15.75
CA ILE A 464 -14.00 -6.80 -17.00
C ILE A 464 -13.09 -6.48 -18.19
N ASP A 465 -12.94 -7.44 -19.11
CA ASP A 465 -12.22 -7.26 -20.36
C ASP A 465 -13.23 -6.83 -21.45
N THR A 466 -12.96 -5.73 -22.11
CA THR A 466 -13.87 -5.11 -23.08
C THR A 466 -13.11 -4.42 -24.20
N LEU A 467 -13.81 -4.16 -25.33
CA LEU A 467 -13.26 -3.42 -26.46
C LEU A 467 -13.58 -1.92 -26.31
N MET A 468 -12.63 -1.12 -25.86
CA MET A 468 -12.82 0.29 -25.53
C MET A 468 -11.65 1.12 -25.99
N SER A 469 -11.90 2.40 -26.38
CA SER A 469 -10.78 3.32 -26.64
C SER A 469 -10.14 3.78 -25.30
N PRO A 470 -8.86 4.18 -25.30
CA PRO A 470 -8.25 4.79 -24.13
C PRO A 470 -9.03 5.99 -23.59
N LEU A 471 -9.57 6.82 -24.45
CA LEU A 471 -10.39 7.97 -24.06
C LEU A 471 -11.70 7.52 -23.40
N ASP A 472 -12.36 6.50 -23.94
CA ASP A 472 -13.59 5.96 -23.33
C ASP A 472 -13.30 5.24 -22.00
N SER A 473 -12.14 4.59 -21.86
CA SER A 473 -11.74 4.00 -20.57
C SER A 473 -11.52 5.08 -19.49
N ILE A 474 -10.95 6.23 -19.86
CA ILE A 474 -10.81 7.38 -18.95
C ILE A 474 -12.19 7.94 -18.57
N ARG A 475 -13.08 8.08 -19.55
CA ARG A 475 -14.46 8.51 -19.31
C ARG A 475 -15.19 7.55 -18.36
N HIS A 476 -15.07 6.25 -18.61
CA HIS A 476 -15.63 5.21 -17.75
C HIS A 476 -15.11 5.31 -16.31
N GLN A 477 -13.78 5.42 -16.13
CA GLN A 477 -13.18 5.57 -14.79
C GLN A 477 -13.71 6.81 -14.05
N LYS A 478 -14.00 7.91 -14.74
CA LYS A 478 -14.59 9.10 -14.12
C LYS A 478 -16.00 8.90 -13.57
N THR A 479 -16.73 7.89 -14.04
CA THR A 479 -18.06 7.55 -13.56
C THR A 479 -18.09 6.48 -12.46
N LEU A 480 -16.94 6.05 -11.98
CA LEU A 480 -16.86 5.11 -10.86
C LEU A 480 -16.97 5.87 -9.54
N LEU A 481 -17.75 5.29 -8.62
CA LEU A 481 -17.86 5.78 -7.26
C LEU A 481 -16.70 5.22 -6.42
N HIS A 482 -16.21 6.07 -5.53
CA HIS A 482 -15.20 5.79 -4.53
C HIS A 482 -15.84 5.84 -3.14
N ALA A 483 -15.24 5.16 -2.19
CA ALA A 483 -15.64 5.22 -0.79
C ALA A 483 -14.43 5.35 0.13
N GLY A 484 -14.62 6.08 1.24
CA GLY A 484 -13.73 6.08 2.38
C GLY A 484 -14.49 5.67 3.64
N LEU A 485 -13.87 4.88 4.52
CA LEU A 485 -14.40 4.59 5.84
C LEU A 485 -13.25 4.58 6.85
N MET A 486 -13.44 5.28 7.96
CA MET A 486 -12.56 5.21 9.13
C MET A 486 -13.40 5.02 10.38
N SER A 487 -12.99 4.06 11.21
CA SER A 487 -13.60 3.80 12.50
C SER A 487 -12.55 3.91 13.60
N LEU A 488 -12.86 4.61 14.70
CA LEU A 488 -11.94 4.82 15.82
C LEU A 488 -12.66 4.74 17.18
N ASP A 489 -11.90 4.40 18.21
CA ASP A 489 -12.36 4.45 19.59
C ASP A 489 -12.25 5.90 20.11
N PRO A 490 -13.38 6.54 20.51
CA PRO A 490 -13.37 7.94 20.95
C PRO A 490 -12.64 8.15 22.27
N ASN A 491 -12.45 7.09 23.07
CA ASN A 491 -11.85 7.17 24.40
C ASN A 491 -10.32 7.16 24.40
N ASN A 492 -9.70 6.78 23.30
CA ASN A 492 -8.24 6.64 23.21
C ASN A 492 -7.64 7.00 21.83
N GLY A 493 -8.47 7.27 20.82
CA GLY A 493 -8.04 7.62 19.47
C GLY A 493 -7.52 6.44 18.63
N GLU A 494 -7.63 5.19 19.09
CA GLU A 494 -7.20 4.02 18.32
C GLU A 494 -8.06 3.81 17.08
N VAL A 495 -7.45 3.83 15.92
CA VAL A 495 -8.12 3.51 14.65
C VAL A 495 -8.35 2.01 14.56
N LYS A 496 -9.61 1.59 14.42
CA LYS A 496 -10.05 0.19 14.42
C LYS A 496 -10.27 -0.37 13.02
N ALA A 497 -10.72 0.47 12.07
CA ALA A 497 -10.90 0.11 10.66
C ALA A 497 -10.53 1.28 9.74
N TRP A 498 -10.03 0.96 8.53
CA TRP A 498 -9.59 1.93 7.54
C TRP A 498 -9.77 1.41 6.12
N VAL A 499 -10.72 1.95 5.40
CA VAL A 499 -10.96 1.64 3.98
C VAL A 499 -10.68 2.90 3.17
N GLY A 500 -9.56 2.94 2.45
CA GLY A 500 -9.19 4.10 1.64
C GLY A 500 -9.89 4.15 0.28
N ASP A 501 -10.27 3.00 -0.26
CA ASP A 501 -11.12 2.82 -1.43
C ASP A 501 -11.49 1.32 -1.59
N LEU A 502 -12.33 0.99 -2.58
CA LEU A 502 -12.89 -0.35 -2.81
C LEU A 502 -11.86 -1.38 -3.30
N ASP A 503 -10.85 -0.96 -4.04
CA ASP A 503 -9.85 -1.84 -4.67
C ASP A 503 -8.55 -1.08 -4.90
N TYR A 504 -7.48 -1.51 -4.21
CA TYR A 504 -6.18 -0.86 -4.26
C TYR A 504 -5.46 -0.99 -5.63
N GLN A 505 -5.73 -2.06 -6.37
CA GLN A 505 -5.15 -2.23 -7.70
C GLN A 505 -5.75 -1.24 -8.70
N TRP A 506 -6.99 -0.84 -8.47
CA TRP A 506 -7.66 0.17 -9.28
C TRP A 506 -7.36 1.59 -8.81
N SER A 507 -7.47 1.86 -7.50
CA SER A 507 -7.28 3.18 -6.90
C SER A 507 -6.34 3.07 -5.70
N GLN A 508 -5.14 3.65 -5.84
CA GLN A 508 -4.15 3.74 -4.76
C GLN A 508 -4.31 5.01 -3.91
N PHE A 509 -5.22 5.90 -4.32
CA PHE A 509 -5.51 7.14 -3.61
C PHE A 509 -6.34 6.84 -2.37
N ASP A 510 -5.85 7.30 -1.20
CA ASP A 510 -6.50 7.07 0.08
C ASP A 510 -7.54 8.16 0.36
N ASN A 511 -8.82 7.81 0.26
CA ASN A 511 -9.91 8.73 0.52
C ASN A 511 -10.13 9.06 1.99
N VAL A 512 -9.44 8.38 2.92
CA VAL A 512 -9.53 8.69 4.35
C VAL A 512 -8.62 9.86 4.72
N SER A 513 -7.35 9.82 4.30
CA SER A 513 -6.35 10.81 4.74
C SER A 513 -5.88 11.79 3.66
N GLN A 514 -5.92 11.39 2.38
CA GLN A 514 -5.40 12.21 1.29
C GLN A 514 -6.48 13.04 0.58
N SER A 515 -7.72 12.54 0.55
CA SER A 515 -8.83 13.25 -0.07
C SER A 515 -9.25 14.44 0.79
N ARG A 516 -9.44 15.60 0.14
CA ARG A 516 -10.06 16.78 0.73
C ARG A 516 -11.36 17.05 -0.02
N ARG A 517 -12.49 16.99 0.68
CA ARG A 517 -13.83 17.12 0.09
C ARG A 517 -14.68 18.03 0.95
N GLN A 518 -15.61 18.74 0.34
CA GLN A 518 -16.58 19.51 1.09
C GLN A 518 -17.36 18.62 2.05
N VAL A 519 -17.40 19.00 3.32
CA VAL A 519 -17.98 18.17 4.39
C VAL A 519 -19.49 18.31 4.50
N GLY A 520 -20.05 19.35 3.89
CA GLY A 520 -21.49 19.58 3.92
C GLY A 520 -22.03 19.61 5.36
N SER A 521 -23.23 19.11 5.54
CA SER A 521 -23.93 19.16 6.83
C SER A 521 -23.28 18.38 7.97
N THR A 522 -22.21 17.61 7.75
CA THR A 522 -21.43 17.01 8.85
C THR A 522 -20.67 18.04 9.68
N PHE A 523 -20.59 19.29 9.22
CA PHE A 523 -20.02 20.41 9.96
C PHE A 523 -21.00 21.04 10.96
N LYS A 524 -22.32 20.81 10.81
CA LYS A 524 -23.36 21.43 11.66
C LYS A 524 -23.19 21.17 13.15
N PRO A 525 -22.77 19.97 13.63
CA PRO A 525 -22.57 19.74 15.05
C PRO A 525 -21.66 20.76 15.72
N PHE A 526 -20.62 21.29 15.02
CA PHE A 526 -19.75 22.34 15.56
C PHE A 526 -20.45 23.69 15.72
N VAL A 527 -21.37 24.03 14.80
CA VAL A 527 -22.21 25.25 14.91
C VAL A 527 -23.14 25.14 16.09
N TYR A 528 -23.82 24.00 16.23
CA TYR A 528 -24.74 23.74 17.33
C TYR A 528 -24.01 23.67 18.68
N ALA A 529 -22.85 23.02 18.73
CA ALA A 529 -22.01 22.97 19.92
C ALA A 529 -21.56 24.38 20.38
N THR A 530 -21.27 25.27 19.44
CA THR A 530 -20.93 26.64 19.75
C THR A 530 -22.12 27.38 20.42
N ALA A 531 -23.35 27.20 19.91
CA ALA A 531 -24.55 27.80 20.45
C ALA A 531 -24.88 27.25 21.85
N VAL A 532 -24.86 25.90 22.02
CA VAL A 532 -25.13 25.22 23.30
C VAL A 532 -24.06 25.60 24.34
N ARG A 533 -22.80 25.68 23.99
CA ARG A 533 -21.71 26.16 24.87
C ARG A 533 -21.94 27.57 25.36
N LEU A 534 -22.59 28.40 24.55
CA LEU A 534 -22.94 29.79 24.91
C LEU A 534 -24.31 29.94 25.60
N GLY A 535 -24.92 28.82 26.00
CA GLY A 535 -26.10 28.80 26.86
C GLY A 535 -27.43 28.53 26.15
N LEU A 536 -27.43 28.20 24.86
CA LEU A 536 -28.67 27.86 24.16
C LEU A 536 -29.07 26.43 24.53
N ASP A 537 -30.31 26.30 25.03
CA ASP A 537 -30.89 25.00 25.43
C ASP A 537 -31.29 24.18 24.19
N PRO A 538 -31.04 22.87 24.13
CA PRO A 538 -31.43 21.97 23.03
C PRO A 538 -32.93 22.00 22.68
N CYS A 539 -33.81 22.27 23.67
CA CYS A 539 -35.25 22.35 23.46
C CYS A 539 -35.77 23.78 23.22
N THR A 540 -34.86 24.73 23.00
CA THR A 540 -35.24 26.07 22.57
C THR A 540 -35.87 26.02 21.19
N GLU A 541 -37.10 26.53 21.07
CA GLU A 541 -37.79 26.64 19.80
C GLU A 541 -37.30 27.87 18.99
N LEU A 542 -36.94 27.66 17.75
CA LEU A 542 -36.52 28.69 16.80
C LEU A 542 -37.40 28.64 15.55
N PRO A 543 -37.73 29.77 14.92
CA PRO A 543 -38.55 29.78 13.72
C PRO A 543 -37.74 29.20 12.52
N ASN A 544 -38.38 28.28 11.81
CA ASN A 544 -37.88 27.81 10.50
C ASN A 544 -38.16 28.86 9.42
N GLN A 545 -37.37 29.92 9.42
CA GLN A 545 -37.50 31.01 8.46
C GLN A 545 -36.17 31.28 7.71
N LYS A 546 -36.30 31.69 6.48
CA LYS A 546 -35.13 32.08 5.67
C LYS A 546 -34.34 33.18 6.34
N THR A 547 -33.11 32.88 6.69
CA THR A 547 -32.19 33.80 7.37
C THR A 547 -31.13 34.25 6.37
N CYS A 548 -31.04 35.57 6.18
CA CYS A 548 -30.03 36.21 5.34
C CYS A 548 -28.92 36.81 6.18
N ILE A 549 -27.69 36.67 5.69
CA ILE A 549 -26.50 37.29 6.27
C ILE A 549 -25.89 38.21 5.23
N ASP A 550 -25.67 39.47 5.61
CA ASP A 550 -25.07 40.46 4.75
C ASP A 550 -23.61 40.06 4.46
N MET A 551 -23.24 40.16 3.21
CA MET A 551 -21.88 39.86 2.74
C MET A 551 -21.10 41.18 2.50
N PRO A 552 -19.79 41.13 2.37
CA PRO A 552 -18.99 42.31 2.02
C PRO A 552 -19.49 43.06 0.77
N GLU A 553 -19.19 44.34 0.71
CA GLU A 553 -19.66 45.24 -0.37
C GLU A 553 -19.40 44.66 -1.77
N GLY A 554 -20.46 44.58 -2.58
CA GLY A 554 -20.43 44.03 -3.95
C GLY A 554 -20.81 42.55 -4.05
N GLN A 555 -21.19 41.91 -2.94
CA GLN A 555 -21.72 40.55 -2.95
C GLN A 555 -23.19 40.55 -2.50
N ASP A 556 -23.99 39.62 -3.07
CA ASP A 556 -25.39 39.45 -2.63
C ASP A 556 -25.42 38.83 -1.21
N PRO A 557 -26.43 39.15 -0.40
CA PRO A 557 -26.63 38.54 0.90
C PRO A 557 -26.74 37.02 0.79
N TRP A 558 -26.09 36.31 1.70
CA TRP A 558 -26.16 34.87 1.75
C TRP A 558 -27.44 34.39 2.46
N CYS A 559 -28.33 33.78 1.73
CA CYS A 559 -29.65 33.34 2.19
C CYS A 559 -29.89 31.85 1.83
N PRO A 560 -29.40 30.88 2.63
CA PRO A 560 -29.57 29.47 2.29
C PRO A 560 -31.02 29.00 2.44
N ASP A 561 -31.42 28.13 1.50
CA ASP A 561 -32.69 27.44 1.52
C ASP A 561 -32.56 26.08 2.22
N ASN A 562 -33.67 25.59 2.82
CA ASN A 562 -33.77 24.19 3.26
C ASN A 562 -33.81 23.25 2.05
N SER A 563 -33.35 22.00 2.23
CA SER A 563 -33.31 21.01 1.13
C SER A 563 -34.72 20.59 0.67
N ASP A 564 -35.70 20.64 1.54
CA ASP A 564 -37.11 20.34 1.31
C ASP A 564 -37.94 21.55 0.89
N MET A 565 -37.37 22.75 1.00
CA MET A 565 -38.04 24.03 0.73
C MET A 565 -39.25 24.30 1.68
N GLU A 566 -39.30 23.66 2.85
CA GLU A 566 -40.32 23.84 3.87
C GLU A 566 -39.90 24.95 4.85
N TYR A 567 -40.90 25.77 5.29
CA TYR A 567 -40.68 26.93 6.15
C TYR A 567 -41.93 27.25 6.94
N GLY A 568 -41.78 27.92 8.05
CA GLY A 568 -42.89 28.56 8.80
C GLY A 568 -43.10 28.06 10.21
N GLU A 569 -42.77 26.81 10.46
CA GLU A 569 -42.98 26.15 11.76
C GLU A 569 -41.94 26.59 12.79
N MET A 570 -42.28 26.45 14.07
CA MET A 570 -41.32 26.52 15.20
C MET A 570 -40.69 25.15 15.40
N VAL A 571 -39.37 25.13 15.53
CA VAL A 571 -38.62 23.88 15.67
C VAL A 571 -37.64 23.96 16.84
N THR A 572 -37.56 22.90 17.64
CA THR A 572 -36.50 22.80 18.66
C THR A 572 -35.10 22.74 18.00
N LEU A 573 -34.09 23.12 18.73
CA LEU A 573 -32.72 22.99 18.28
C LEU A 573 -32.37 21.52 17.96
N GLU A 574 -32.87 20.57 18.76
CA GLU A 574 -32.78 19.12 18.54
C GLU A 574 -33.35 18.73 17.18
N TYR A 575 -34.63 19.09 16.92
CA TYR A 575 -35.29 18.78 15.64
C TYR A 575 -34.54 19.38 14.43
N ALA A 576 -34.09 20.61 14.56
CA ALA A 576 -33.35 21.29 13.50
C ALA A 576 -32.01 20.62 13.16
N LEU A 577 -31.29 20.08 14.16
CA LEU A 577 -30.07 19.32 13.94
C LEU A 577 -30.38 17.93 13.35
N ALA A 578 -31.38 17.25 13.86
CA ALA A 578 -31.83 15.92 13.43
C ALA A 578 -32.23 15.92 11.94
N ASN A 579 -32.94 16.97 11.51
CA ASN A 579 -33.42 17.14 10.12
C ASN A 579 -32.49 18.00 9.28
N SER A 580 -31.32 18.36 9.83
CA SER A 580 -30.28 19.06 9.09
C SER A 580 -30.72 20.40 8.47
N MET A 581 -31.56 21.18 9.15
CA MET A 581 -32.16 22.42 8.64
C MET A 581 -31.12 23.50 8.40
N ASN A 582 -31.13 24.09 7.21
CA ASN A 582 -30.16 25.10 6.82
C ASN A 582 -30.51 26.49 7.40
N THR A 583 -31.79 26.83 7.46
CA THR A 583 -32.33 28.08 7.96
C THR A 583 -31.95 28.33 9.41
N VAL A 584 -32.14 27.31 10.27
CA VAL A 584 -31.78 27.39 11.69
C VAL A 584 -30.28 27.47 11.86
N THR A 585 -29.53 26.67 11.09
CA THR A 585 -28.06 26.71 11.15
C THR A 585 -27.51 28.08 10.72
N ALA A 586 -28.08 28.70 9.69
CA ALA A 586 -27.75 30.06 9.26
C ALA A 586 -28.06 31.10 10.34
N LYS A 587 -29.19 30.94 11.05
CA LYS A 587 -29.51 31.80 12.21
C LYS A 587 -28.47 31.63 13.32
N LEU A 588 -28.08 30.42 13.67
CA LEU A 588 -27.07 30.17 14.70
C LEU A 588 -25.73 30.82 14.37
N ILE A 589 -25.24 30.68 13.14
CA ILE A 589 -23.96 31.27 12.77
C ILE A 589 -24.03 32.82 12.71
N LYS A 590 -25.19 33.36 12.36
CA LYS A 590 -25.45 34.79 12.41
C LYS A 590 -25.40 35.33 13.85
N ASP A 591 -26.04 34.62 14.80
CA ASP A 591 -26.19 35.06 16.18
C ASP A 591 -24.90 34.86 17.01
N TYR A 592 -24.20 33.75 16.79
CA TYR A 592 -23.02 33.34 17.58
C TYR A 592 -21.67 33.63 16.94
N GLY A 593 -21.63 33.83 15.61
CA GLY A 593 -20.47 34.28 14.84
C GLY A 593 -19.61 33.14 14.31
N VAL A 594 -19.11 33.35 13.09
CA VAL A 594 -18.28 32.38 12.34
C VAL A 594 -17.01 32.02 13.06
N GLN A 595 -16.30 33.00 13.60
CA GLN A 595 -14.97 32.82 14.17
C GLN A 595 -14.96 31.85 15.37
N ARG A 596 -15.99 31.91 16.23
CA ARG A 596 -16.11 31.00 17.40
C ARG A 596 -16.33 29.56 16.97
N VAL A 597 -17.05 29.35 15.87
CA VAL A 597 -17.28 27.99 15.32
C VAL A 597 -15.97 27.44 14.73
N VAL A 598 -15.20 28.26 14.02
CA VAL A 598 -13.90 27.85 13.47
C VAL A 598 -12.91 27.51 14.60
N GLU A 599 -12.84 28.34 15.64
CA GLU A 599 -11.99 28.10 16.81
C GLU A 599 -12.37 26.80 17.55
N LEU A 600 -13.67 26.55 17.70
CA LEU A 600 -14.16 25.30 18.30
C LEU A 600 -13.77 24.08 17.44
N ALA A 601 -13.98 24.14 16.12
CA ALA A 601 -13.64 23.07 15.23
C ALA A 601 -12.14 22.72 15.26
N HIS A 602 -11.28 23.75 15.32
CA HIS A 602 -9.85 23.55 15.54
C HIS A 602 -9.54 22.94 16.91
N ALA A 603 -10.19 23.41 17.98
CA ALA A 603 -10.01 22.83 19.30
C ALA A 603 -10.39 21.35 19.35
N MET A 604 -11.39 20.94 18.57
CA MET A 604 -11.86 19.56 18.45
C MET A 604 -11.06 18.72 17.44
N GLY A 605 -9.98 19.22 16.85
CA GLY A 605 -9.02 18.39 16.10
C GLY A 605 -8.95 18.61 14.60
N ILE A 606 -9.66 19.56 14.04
CA ILE A 606 -9.50 19.93 12.63
C ILE A 606 -8.23 20.78 12.49
N GLU A 607 -7.28 20.31 11.69
CA GLU A 607 -5.99 20.98 11.47
C GLU A 607 -5.96 21.77 10.15
N SER A 608 -6.78 21.32 9.17
CA SER A 608 -6.91 22.01 7.88
C SER A 608 -7.51 23.41 8.04
N ASP A 609 -7.13 24.32 7.12
CA ASP A 609 -7.69 25.65 7.07
C ASP A 609 -9.20 25.62 6.87
N ILE A 610 -9.93 26.34 7.72
CA ILE A 610 -11.38 26.48 7.65
C ILE A 610 -11.69 27.91 7.21
N PRO A 611 -12.40 28.10 6.07
CA PRO A 611 -12.77 29.46 5.61
C PRO A 611 -13.71 30.14 6.61
N ALA A 612 -13.32 31.28 7.14
CA ALA A 612 -14.12 32.07 8.09
C ALA A 612 -15.21 32.86 7.35
N VAL A 613 -16.12 32.18 6.70
CA VAL A 613 -17.26 32.75 5.94
C VAL A 613 -18.59 32.20 6.46
N PRO A 614 -19.71 32.92 6.36
CA PRO A 614 -21.01 32.44 6.86
C PRO A 614 -21.45 31.10 6.32
N SER A 615 -21.12 30.80 5.06
CA SER A 615 -21.46 29.51 4.43
C SER A 615 -20.76 28.31 5.04
N ILE A 616 -19.77 28.49 5.98
CA ILE A 616 -19.21 27.40 6.78
C ILE A 616 -20.30 26.68 7.57
N ALA A 617 -21.39 27.35 7.92
CA ALA A 617 -22.58 26.74 8.54
C ALA A 617 -23.09 25.52 7.78
N LEU A 618 -22.92 25.51 6.44
CA LEU A 618 -23.31 24.41 5.57
C LEU A 618 -22.13 23.52 5.14
N GLY A 619 -20.94 23.72 5.77
CA GLY A 619 -19.78 22.87 5.57
C GLY A 619 -19.08 23.03 4.23
N VAL A 620 -18.82 24.26 3.80
CA VAL A 620 -18.04 24.56 2.58
C VAL A 620 -16.54 24.24 2.73
N ALA A 621 -16.05 23.95 3.94
CA ALA A 621 -14.67 23.52 4.17
C ALA A 621 -14.38 22.20 3.45
N GLU A 622 -13.18 22.09 2.86
CA GLU A 622 -12.65 20.86 2.27
C GLU A 622 -11.74 20.16 3.27
N LEU A 623 -12.27 19.13 3.93
CA LEU A 623 -11.57 18.38 4.97
C LEU A 623 -11.39 16.91 4.58
N SER A 624 -10.47 16.22 5.26
CA SER A 624 -10.34 14.77 5.13
C SER A 624 -11.39 14.04 5.97
N LEU A 625 -11.71 12.81 5.57
CA LEU A 625 -12.58 11.95 6.35
C LEU A 625 -11.98 11.68 7.74
N GLN A 626 -10.66 11.54 7.83
CA GLN A 626 -9.94 11.38 9.08
C GLN A 626 -10.19 12.56 10.04
N GLU A 627 -10.06 13.80 9.57
CA GLU A 627 -10.28 15.00 10.41
C GLU A 627 -11.73 15.11 10.87
N VAL A 628 -12.68 14.93 9.97
CA VAL A 628 -14.12 15.05 10.31
C VAL A 628 -14.54 13.97 11.29
N THR A 629 -14.10 12.72 11.09
CA THR A 629 -14.41 11.61 11.99
C THR A 629 -13.79 11.81 13.37
N SER A 630 -12.51 12.17 13.41
CA SER A 630 -11.78 12.43 14.65
C SER A 630 -12.36 13.60 15.45
N ALA A 631 -12.72 14.69 14.79
CA ALA A 631 -13.32 15.85 15.44
C ALA A 631 -14.71 15.53 16.03
N ASN A 632 -15.54 14.78 15.29
CA ASN A 632 -16.84 14.34 15.83
C ASN A 632 -16.70 13.32 16.96
N ALA A 633 -15.61 12.55 17.02
CA ALA A 633 -15.34 11.63 18.14
C ALA A 633 -15.22 12.36 19.48
N THR A 634 -14.87 13.64 19.49
CA THR A 634 -14.82 14.48 20.71
C THR A 634 -16.17 14.51 21.44
N PHE A 635 -17.31 14.43 20.73
CA PHE A 635 -18.63 14.39 21.37
C PHE A 635 -18.80 13.09 22.17
N ALA A 636 -18.51 11.93 21.57
CA ALA A 636 -18.59 10.64 22.24
C ALA A 636 -17.51 10.44 23.31
N GLY A 637 -16.34 11.08 23.15
CA GLY A 637 -15.23 11.10 24.11
C GLY A 637 -15.45 12.09 25.28
N GLY A 638 -16.67 12.55 25.54
CA GLY A 638 -16.96 13.46 26.68
C GLY A 638 -16.31 14.83 26.56
N GLY A 639 -16.10 15.33 25.36
CA GLY A 639 -15.48 16.62 25.07
C GLY A 639 -13.95 16.56 24.95
N VAL A 640 -13.35 15.40 25.16
CA VAL A 640 -11.89 15.19 25.02
C VAL A 640 -11.57 14.70 23.60
N TRP A 641 -10.69 15.43 22.91
CA TRP A 641 -10.18 15.00 21.64
C TRP A 641 -8.92 14.16 21.82
N HIS A 642 -8.92 12.99 21.21
CA HIS A 642 -7.77 12.11 21.09
C HIS A 642 -7.28 12.07 19.64
N ALA A 643 -6.00 12.36 19.42
CA ALA A 643 -5.41 12.26 18.08
C ALA A 643 -5.55 10.82 17.54
N PRO A 644 -6.01 10.64 16.30
CA PRO A 644 -6.07 9.32 15.68
C PRO A 644 -4.70 8.68 15.64
N ARG A 645 -4.57 7.47 16.16
CA ARG A 645 -3.33 6.70 16.14
C ARG A 645 -3.52 5.35 15.48
N ILE A 646 -2.51 4.96 14.68
CA ILE A 646 -2.50 3.68 13.94
C ILE A 646 -1.44 2.71 14.44
N ILE A 647 -0.49 3.19 15.24
CA ILE A 647 0.60 2.39 15.82
C ILE A 647 0.37 2.26 17.32
N ARG A 648 0.44 1.04 17.85
CA ARG A 648 0.48 0.78 19.30
C ARG A 648 1.90 0.73 19.82
N ARG A 649 2.76 -0.06 19.17
CA ARG A 649 4.19 -0.13 19.47
C ARG A 649 4.97 -0.73 18.30
N ILE A 650 6.26 -0.49 18.28
CA ILE A 650 7.21 -1.10 17.35
C ILE A 650 8.27 -1.81 18.18
N GLU A 651 8.56 -3.06 17.82
CA GLU A 651 9.58 -3.89 18.45
C GLU A 651 10.71 -4.20 17.48
N ASP A 652 11.92 -4.38 18.00
CA ASP A 652 13.04 -4.91 17.24
C ASP A 652 12.91 -6.44 17.02
N LYS A 653 13.81 -7.04 16.26
CA LYS A 653 13.84 -8.48 16.00
C LYS A 653 14.02 -9.36 17.25
N ARG A 654 14.40 -8.77 18.41
CA ARG A 654 14.59 -9.46 19.69
C ARG A 654 13.36 -9.33 20.60
N GLY A 655 12.34 -8.57 20.17
CA GLY A 655 11.13 -8.28 20.93
C GLY A 655 11.28 -7.09 21.90
N ASN A 656 12.35 -6.28 21.79
CA ASN A 656 12.47 -5.07 22.59
C ASN A 656 11.63 -3.97 21.97
N THR A 657 10.79 -3.30 22.75
CA THR A 657 10.05 -2.12 22.30
C THR A 657 11.01 -0.97 22.01
N ILE A 658 11.04 -0.51 20.75
CA ILE A 658 11.84 0.63 20.29
C ILE A 658 11.03 1.91 20.16
N TYR A 659 9.70 1.78 20.06
CA TYR A 659 8.78 2.91 19.99
C TYR A 659 7.41 2.54 20.55
N GLU A 660 6.86 3.45 21.35
CA GLU A 660 5.48 3.42 21.81
C GLU A 660 4.95 4.87 21.80
N PRO A 661 3.89 5.18 21.02
CA PRO A 661 3.40 6.53 20.87
C PRO A 661 2.75 7.01 22.16
N ARG A 662 3.07 8.23 22.58
CA ARG A 662 2.34 8.91 23.66
C ARG A 662 1.01 9.44 23.13
N PRO A 663 -0.13 9.14 23.78
CA PRO A 663 -1.40 9.71 23.37
C PRO A 663 -1.36 11.24 23.36
N GLN A 664 -1.74 11.83 22.25
CA GLN A 664 -1.95 13.27 22.16
C GLN A 664 -3.42 13.55 22.49
N ILE A 665 -3.65 14.25 23.58
CA ILE A 665 -5.00 14.53 24.13
C ILE A 665 -5.13 16.02 24.37
N ARG A 666 -6.32 16.55 24.09
CA ARG A 666 -6.68 17.92 24.48
C ARG A 666 -8.17 18.04 24.79
N GLN A 667 -8.53 18.97 25.66
CA GLN A 667 -9.92 19.33 25.88
C GLN A 667 -10.41 20.15 24.69
N GLY A 668 -11.25 19.56 23.84
CA GLY A 668 -11.85 20.23 22.68
C GLY A 668 -13.11 20.99 23.05
N LEU A 669 -13.93 20.41 23.94
CA LEU A 669 -15.23 20.94 24.36
C LEU A 669 -15.45 20.56 25.83
N ASP A 670 -16.21 21.34 26.59
CA ASP A 670 -16.62 20.92 27.92
C ASP A 670 -17.59 19.71 27.85
N ALA A 671 -17.52 18.86 28.85
CA ALA A 671 -18.23 17.59 28.87
C ALA A 671 -19.77 17.75 28.83
N ALA A 672 -20.30 18.77 29.46
CA ALA A 672 -21.75 19.02 29.50
C ALA A 672 -22.28 19.42 28.12
N THR A 673 -21.56 20.32 27.42
CA THR A 673 -21.88 20.70 26.03
C THR A 673 -21.74 19.50 25.09
N ALA A 674 -20.65 18.72 25.23
CA ALA A 674 -20.45 17.52 24.40
C ALA A 674 -21.60 16.54 24.54
N TYR A 675 -22.01 16.24 25.78
CA TYR A 675 -23.12 15.34 26.05
C TYR A 675 -24.46 15.86 25.50
N ARG A 676 -24.78 17.14 25.70
CA ARG A 676 -26.03 17.75 25.19
C ARG A 676 -26.11 17.70 23.66
N VAL A 677 -25.04 18.01 22.97
CA VAL A 677 -25.00 17.94 21.49
C VAL A 677 -25.06 16.50 21.00
N LEU A 678 -24.45 15.56 21.72
CA LEU A 678 -24.51 14.15 21.41
C LEU A 678 -25.97 13.63 21.52
N GLU A 679 -26.69 14.01 22.58
CA GLU A 679 -28.10 13.68 22.74
C GLU A 679 -28.94 14.26 21.57
N MET A 680 -28.71 15.51 21.16
CA MET A 680 -29.35 16.06 19.96
C MET A 680 -29.01 15.26 18.69
N MET A 681 -27.79 14.74 18.57
CA MET A 681 -27.38 13.91 17.43
C MET A 681 -28.01 12.51 17.46
N LYS A 682 -28.50 12.02 18.60
CA LYS A 682 -29.34 10.80 18.67
C LYS A 682 -30.62 10.99 17.86
N GLY A 683 -31.22 12.20 17.91
CA GLY A 683 -32.38 12.54 17.08
C GLY A 683 -32.22 12.35 15.58
N VAL A 684 -30.97 12.35 15.06
CA VAL A 684 -30.72 12.04 13.65
C VAL A 684 -31.11 10.59 13.30
N VAL A 685 -30.90 9.66 14.25
CA VAL A 685 -31.07 8.21 14.07
C VAL A 685 -32.41 7.77 14.66
N ASP A 686 -32.80 8.29 15.84
CA ASP A 686 -34.02 7.92 16.56
C ASP A 686 -35.24 8.74 16.10
N GLY A 687 -34.99 9.85 15.42
CA GLY A 687 -35.98 10.87 15.10
C GLY A 687 -36.14 11.88 16.24
N ALA A 688 -36.33 13.15 15.91
CA ALA A 688 -36.70 14.21 16.84
C ALA A 688 -38.13 14.64 16.56
N TYR A 689 -38.84 14.99 17.62
CA TYR A 689 -40.27 15.34 17.54
C TYR A 689 -40.48 16.82 17.30
N ASN A 690 -41.38 17.18 16.38
CA ASN A 690 -41.90 18.53 16.21
C ASN A 690 -43.35 18.62 16.68
N ALA A 691 -43.59 19.47 17.67
CA ALA A 691 -44.88 19.61 18.26
C ALA A 691 -45.92 20.30 17.36
N GLU A 692 -45.52 21.25 16.52
CA GLU A 692 -46.38 22.00 15.62
C GLU A 692 -46.89 21.17 14.45
N LEU A 693 -45.98 20.31 13.92
CA LEU A 693 -46.29 19.43 12.78
C LEU A 693 -46.81 18.04 13.21
N ASP A 694 -46.67 17.68 14.49
CA ASP A 694 -46.96 16.35 15.03
C ASP A 694 -46.25 15.21 14.31
N VAL A 695 -44.94 15.42 14.04
CA VAL A 695 -44.12 14.45 13.34
C VAL A 695 -42.81 14.16 14.05
N THR A 696 -42.32 12.92 13.92
CA THR A 696 -41.00 12.51 14.33
C THR A 696 -40.17 12.23 13.09
N LYS A 697 -39.11 13.02 12.86
CA LYS A 697 -38.24 12.91 11.69
C LYS A 697 -36.76 12.94 12.08
N GLY A 698 -35.93 12.25 11.28
CA GLY A 698 -34.47 12.30 11.40
C GLY A 698 -33.83 11.78 10.11
N THR A 699 -32.75 12.44 9.66
CA THR A 699 -32.11 12.12 8.37
C THR A 699 -31.43 10.75 8.32
N GLY A 700 -31.26 10.08 9.47
CA GLY A 700 -30.71 8.73 9.61
C GLY A 700 -31.69 7.69 10.15
N ILE A 701 -32.96 8.05 10.33
CA ILE A 701 -33.99 7.22 10.97
C ILE A 701 -34.15 5.84 10.34
N ARG A 702 -33.81 5.71 9.06
CA ARG A 702 -33.83 4.42 8.36
C ARG A 702 -32.95 3.34 8.96
N LEU A 703 -31.93 3.68 9.76
CA LEU A 703 -31.12 2.70 10.50
C LEU A 703 -31.95 1.95 11.58
N ARG A 704 -33.03 2.57 12.09
CA ARG A 704 -33.94 1.99 13.09
C ARG A 704 -35.06 1.18 12.47
N MET A 705 -35.44 1.50 11.25
CA MET A 705 -36.54 0.83 10.56
C MET A 705 -36.17 -0.64 10.35
N ASP A 706 -37.09 -1.54 10.55
CA ASP A 706 -36.95 -2.97 10.30
C ASP A 706 -37.79 -3.33 9.07
N LEU A 707 -37.32 -2.86 7.90
CA LEU A 707 -37.98 -3.10 6.61
C LEU A 707 -37.27 -4.24 5.90
N GLU A 708 -37.97 -5.31 5.57
CA GLU A 708 -37.44 -6.49 4.84
C GLU A 708 -36.67 -6.14 3.53
N ARG A 709 -36.83 -4.92 3.05
CA ARG A 709 -36.19 -4.42 1.81
C ARG A 709 -34.76 -3.91 1.99
N ARG A 710 -34.29 -3.68 3.24
CA ARG A 710 -32.99 -3.08 3.53
C ARG A 710 -32.24 -3.94 4.52
N GLU A 711 -31.23 -4.59 4.07
CA GLU A 711 -30.43 -5.50 4.90
C GLU A 711 -29.54 -4.81 5.94
N TYR A 712 -29.42 -3.49 5.90
CA TYR A 712 -28.57 -2.68 6.80
C TYR A 712 -29.33 -1.98 7.94
N ASP A 713 -30.67 -2.09 7.99
CA ASP A 713 -31.55 -1.45 8.98
C ASP A 713 -31.80 -2.34 10.20
N GLY A 714 -32.67 -1.88 11.12
CA GLY A 714 -33.05 -2.61 12.32
C GLY A 714 -31.99 -2.56 13.43
N LEU A 715 -31.09 -1.61 13.43
CA LEU A 715 -30.11 -1.43 14.49
C LEU A 715 -30.74 -0.85 15.76
N LYS A 716 -30.64 -1.56 16.91
CA LYS A 716 -31.32 -1.20 18.18
C LYS A 716 -30.38 -0.64 19.24
N ILE A 717 -29.08 -0.63 19.04
CA ILE A 717 -28.14 -0.07 20.02
C ILE A 717 -28.25 1.46 20.08
N PRO A 718 -27.93 2.07 21.22
CA PRO A 718 -27.80 3.54 21.32
C PRO A 718 -26.80 4.09 20.33
N MET A 719 -27.24 5.03 19.50
CA MET A 719 -26.38 5.65 18.47
C MET A 719 -26.76 7.12 18.29
N ALA A 720 -25.75 7.92 18.03
CA ALA A 720 -25.89 9.27 17.49
C ALA A 720 -25.33 9.32 16.07
N GLY A 721 -25.68 10.35 15.31
CA GLY A 721 -25.14 10.46 13.96
C GLY A 721 -25.31 11.82 13.31
N LYS A 722 -24.73 11.98 12.14
CA LYS A 722 -24.96 13.11 11.25
C LYS A 722 -24.77 12.73 9.79
N THR A 723 -25.82 12.97 8.99
CA THR A 723 -25.72 12.89 7.53
C THR A 723 -25.09 14.16 6.95
N GLY A 724 -24.36 14.01 5.86
CA GLY A 724 -23.83 15.11 5.08
C GLY A 724 -24.11 14.93 3.61
N THR A 725 -24.48 16.02 2.95
CA THR A 725 -24.65 16.09 1.52
C THR A 725 -24.09 17.45 1.08
N THR A 726 -23.24 17.46 0.08
CA THR A 726 -22.74 18.72 -0.48
C THR A 726 -23.71 19.30 -1.50
N GLN A 727 -23.59 20.59 -1.75
CA GLN A 727 -24.34 21.22 -2.84
C GLN A 727 -24.10 20.44 -4.12
N SER A 728 -25.17 20.28 -4.88
CA SER A 728 -25.15 19.53 -6.16
C SER A 728 -24.85 18.03 -6.03
N ASN A 729 -24.95 17.44 -4.84
CA ASN A 729 -24.90 15.97 -4.61
C ASN A 729 -23.58 15.29 -5.03
N ALA A 730 -22.46 16.01 -4.94
CA ALA A 730 -21.15 15.49 -5.34
C ALA A 730 -20.53 14.54 -4.28
N ASP A 731 -20.85 14.78 -3.01
CA ASP A 731 -20.31 14.06 -1.86
C ASP A 731 -21.42 13.65 -0.90
N GLY A 732 -21.48 12.40 -0.57
CA GLY A 732 -22.32 11.86 0.48
C GLY A 732 -21.50 11.45 1.70
N TRP A 733 -21.93 11.89 2.88
CA TRP A 733 -21.26 11.65 4.15
C TRP A 733 -22.21 11.08 5.19
N PHE A 734 -21.66 10.24 6.07
CA PHE A 734 -22.31 9.86 7.31
C PHE A 734 -21.28 9.70 8.42
N ILE A 735 -21.54 10.32 9.57
CA ILE A 735 -20.79 10.10 10.81
C ILE A 735 -21.73 9.44 11.79
N GLY A 736 -21.41 8.22 12.20
CA GLY A 736 -22.14 7.48 13.23
C GLY A 736 -21.30 7.33 14.48
N LEU A 737 -21.93 7.54 15.65
CA LEU A 737 -21.27 7.52 16.95
C LEU A 737 -21.96 6.50 17.86
N THR A 738 -21.19 5.65 18.49
CA THR A 738 -21.55 4.85 19.65
C THR A 738 -20.58 5.18 20.80
N PRO A 739 -20.81 4.76 22.05
CA PRO A 739 -19.88 5.01 23.14
C PRO A 739 -18.47 4.47 22.92
N GLU A 740 -18.33 3.41 22.13
CA GLU A 740 -17.06 2.71 21.93
C GLU A 740 -16.47 2.88 20.54
N LEU A 741 -17.26 3.33 19.56
CA LEU A 741 -16.84 3.38 18.17
C LEU A 741 -17.46 4.57 17.45
N VAL A 742 -16.62 5.41 16.85
CA VAL A 742 -17.05 6.49 15.95
C VAL A 742 -16.59 6.17 14.55
N THR A 743 -17.53 6.14 13.61
CA THR A 743 -17.28 5.74 12.23
C THR A 743 -17.72 6.83 11.27
N GLY A 744 -16.78 7.32 10.48
CA GLY A 744 -17.05 8.20 9.35
C GLY A 744 -17.03 7.45 8.03
N VAL A 745 -17.99 7.77 7.17
CA VAL A 745 -18.08 7.23 5.80
C VAL A 745 -18.27 8.37 4.81
N TRP A 746 -17.53 8.30 3.71
CA TRP A 746 -17.67 9.18 2.55
C TRP A 746 -17.85 8.38 1.26
N VAL A 747 -18.70 8.87 0.35
CA VAL A 747 -18.92 8.32 -0.99
C VAL A 747 -19.01 9.46 -2.01
N GLY A 748 -18.33 9.31 -3.15
CA GLY A 748 -18.38 10.27 -4.25
C GLY A 748 -17.59 9.80 -5.46
N ALA A 749 -17.71 10.52 -6.59
CA ALA A 749 -16.85 10.29 -7.74
C ALA A 749 -15.49 10.99 -7.56
N SER A 750 -14.48 10.57 -8.34
CA SER A 750 -13.13 11.18 -8.31
C SER A 750 -13.12 12.67 -8.68
N ASP A 751 -14.13 13.13 -9.38
CA ASP A 751 -14.29 14.52 -9.78
C ASP A 751 -15.69 15.02 -9.36
N PRO A 752 -15.81 16.12 -8.59
CA PRO A 752 -17.10 16.63 -8.10
C PRO A 752 -18.09 17.01 -9.19
N ALA A 753 -17.61 17.21 -10.42
CA ALA A 753 -18.48 17.49 -11.58
C ALA A 753 -19.26 16.25 -12.04
N VAL A 754 -18.84 15.05 -11.63
CA VAL A 754 -19.50 13.77 -11.93
C VAL A 754 -20.27 13.35 -10.69
N ARG A 755 -21.59 13.50 -10.68
CA ARG A 755 -22.42 13.48 -9.47
C ARG A 755 -23.85 13.03 -9.75
N PHE A 756 -24.61 12.68 -8.73
CA PHE A 756 -26.03 12.37 -8.86
C PHE A 756 -26.82 13.59 -9.29
N SER A 757 -27.88 13.37 -10.08
CA SER A 757 -28.74 14.44 -10.60
C SER A 757 -29.66 15.08 -9.57
N THR A 758 -30.02 14.35 -8.51
CA THR A 758 -30.96 14.78 -7.48
C THR A 758 -30.44 14.49 -6.08
N THR A 759 -30.90 15.30 -5.11
CA THR A 759 -30.57 15.11 -3.69
C THR A 759 -31.11 13.79 -3.17
N THR A 760 -32.31 13.39 -3.55
CA THR A 760 -32.91 12.10 -3.17
C THR A 760 -32.00 10.91 -3.49
N LYS A 761 -31.24 10.97 -4.59
CA LYS A 761 -30.32 9.89 -4.97
C LYS A 761 -28.91 10.04 -4.37
N GLY A 762 -28.39 11.26 -4.35
CA GLY A 762 -27.01 11.54 -3.99
C GLY A 762 -26.78 11.93 -2.54
N GLN A 763 -27.85 12.03 -1.72
CA GLN A 763 -27.71 12.37 -0.30
C GLN A 763 -26.96 11.30 0.49
N GLY A 764 -26.27 11.73 1.55
CA GLY A 764 -25.49 10.84 2.43
C GLY A 764 -26.31 9.70 3.03
N ALA A 765 -27.62 9.92 3.24
CA ALA A 765 -28.55 8.89 3.70
C ALA A 765 -28.69 7.71 2.72
N ASN A 766 -28.44 7.92 1.41
CA ASN A 766 -28.52 6.86 0.39
C ASN A 766 -27.15 6.34 -0.05
N THR A 767 -26.09 7.13 0.13
CA THR A 767 -24.76 6.80 -0.36
C THR A 767 -23.82 6.29 0.75
N ALA A 768 -23.65 7.02 1.84
CA ALA A 768 -22.70 6.70 2.91
C ALA A 768 -23.34 5.95 4.09
N LEU A 769 -24.54 6.32 4.51
CA LEU A 769 -25.23 5.72 5.65
C LEU A 769 -25.45 4.20 5.50
N PRO A 770 -25.82 3.62 4.33
CA PRO A 770 -25.95 2.18 4.20
C PRO A 770 -24.65 1.42 4.45
N ILE A 771 -23.49 1.99 4.07
CA ILE A 771 -22.18 1.39 4.35
C ILE A 771 -21.96 1.30 5.87
N PHE A 772 -22.27 2.38 6.61
CA PHE A 772 -22.24 2.37 8.07
C PHE A 772 -23.19 1.30 8.64
N GLY A 773 -24.42 1.23 8.14
CA GLY A 773 -25.43 0.27 8.59
C GLY A 773 -24.98 -1.19 8.41
N PHE A 774 -24.46 -1.57 7.24
CA PHE A 774 -23.89 -2.90 7.00
C PHE A 774 -22.71 -3.19 7.92
N TYR A 775 -21.79 -2.24 8.05
CA TYR A 775 -20.62 -2.36 8.91
C TYR A 775 -21.00 -2.61 10.38
N MET A 776 -21.89 -1.79 10.92
CA MET A 776 -22.34 -1.92 12.31
C MET A 776 -23.15 -3.20 12.55
N LYS A 777 -23.97 -3.62 11.58
CA LYS A 777 -24.75 -4.86 11.69
C LYS A 777 -23.84 -6.08 11.78
N ASP A 778 -22.81 -6.16 10.94
CA ASP A 778 -21.83 -7.25 10.97
C ASP A 778 -20.96 -7.19 12.24
N ALA A 779 -20.56 -5.98 12.67
CA ALA A 779 -19.77 -5.79 13.89
C ALA A 779 -20.52 -6.17 15.17
N LEU A 780 -21.83 -5.87 15.24
CA LEU A 780 -22.68 -6.21 16.37
C LEU A 780 -23.06 -7.70 16.42
N ALA A 781 -23.06 -8.37 15.28
CA ALA A 781 -23.31 -9.81 15.20
C ALA A 781 -22.10 -10.65 15.67
N ASP A 782 -20.91 -10.06 15.76
CA ASP A 782 -19.67 -10.72 16.20
C ASP A 782 -19.46 -10.51 17.70
N GLU A 783 -19.85 -11.50 18.52
CA GLU A 783 -19.74 -11.46 19.99
C GLU A 783 -18.29 -11.26 20.46
N ASP A 784 -17.31 -11.69 19.70
CA ASP A 784 -15.87 -11.55 20.04
C ASP A 784 -15.37 -10.10 19.94
N ILE A 785 -16.06 -9.21 19.21
CA ILE A 785 -15.75 -7.78 19.20
C ILE A 785 -16.18 -7.12 20.49
N GLY A 786 -17.31 -7.59 21.07
CA GLY A 786 -17.78 -7.17 22.37
C GLY A 786 -18.28 -5.73 22.44
N LEU A 787 -18.84 -5.20 21.32
CA LEU A 787 -19.51 -3.90 21.34
C LEU A 787 -20.70 -3.94 22.30
N LEU A 788 -20.66 -3.06 23.30
CA LEU A 788 -21.72 -3.00 24.32
C LEU A 788 -22.92 -2.21 23.79
N ALA A 789 -24.11 -2.67 24.13
CA ALA A 789 -25.35 -1.93 23.86
C ALA A 789 -25.64 -0.88 24.96
N GLU A 790 -24.59 -0.35 25.60
CA GLU A 790 -24.72 0.69 26.63
C GLU A 790 -24.97 2.05 25.99
N ASP A 791 -25.78 2.90 26.66
CA ASP A 791 -26.01 4.28 26.20
C ASP A 791 -24.87 5.22 26.63
N PHE A 792 -24.82 6.37 26.03
CA PHE A 792 -23.91 7.42 26.41
C PHE A 792 -24.18 7.89 27.84
N ARG A 793 -23.15 7.90 28.68
CA ARG A 793 -23.29 8.27 30.07
C ARG A 793 -23.18 9.78 30.26
N PRO A 794 -24.10 10.40 31.01
CA PRO A 794 -23.95 11.80 31.37
C PRO A 794 -22.67 12.02 32.19
N PRO A 795 -21.94 13.12 31.98
CA PRO A 795 -20.78 13.47 32.79
C PRO A 795 -21.15 13.68 34.25
N VAL A 796 -20.20 13.49 35.17
CA VAL A 796 -20.41 13.71 36.60
C VAL A 796 -20.91 15.15 36.87
N GLY A 797 -22.07 15.25 37.54
CA GLY A 797 -22.71 16.53 37.87
C GLY A 797 -23.60 17.10 36.74
N VAL A 798 -23.75 16.41 35.63
CA VAL A 798 -24.68 16.73 34.55
C VAL A 798 -25.88 15.81 34.69
N MET A 799 -27.07 16.38 34.72
CA MET A 799 -28.30 15.61 34.74
C MET A 799 -28.51 14.92 33.39
N GLU A 800 -29.11 13.75 33.38
CA GLU A 800 -29.52 13.05 32.17
C GLU A 800 -30.40 13.97 31.33
N ALA A 801 -30.20 13.92 30.01
CA ALA A 801 -30.97 14.75 29.10
C ALA A 801 -32.40 14.23 29.05
N VAL A 802 -33.36 15.13 29.23
CA VAL A 802 -34.77 14.81 29.05
C VAL A 802 -35.14 15.11 27.61
N PRO A 803 -35.76 14.19 26.86
CA PRO A 803 -36.21 14.44 25.49
C PRO A 803 -37.05 15.71 25.39
N CYS A 804 -36.83 16.53 24.37
CA CYS A 804 -37.56 17.79 24.21
C CYS A 804 -39.08 17.58 24.14
N LYS A 805 -39.55 16.43 23.62
CA LYS A 805 -40.96 16.03 23.64
C LYS A 805 -41.54 16.10 25.04
N GLU A 806 -40.91 15.43 25.99
CA GLU A 806 -41.38 15.36 27.38
C GLU A 806 -41.40 16.74 28.08
N LEU A 807 -40.38 17.58 27.79
CA LEU A 807 -40.31 18.94 28.33
C LEU A 807 -41.37 19.84 27.77
N LEU A 808 -41.72 19.70 26.49
CA LEU A 808 -42.79 20.46 25.84
C LEU A 808 -44.16 20.03 26.38
N GLU A 809 -44.39 18.73 26.53
CA GLU A 809 -45.59 18.17 27.16
C GLU A 809 -45.80 18.70 28.59
N ALA A 810 -44.74 18.70 29.40
CA ALA A 810 -44.77 19.21 30.77
C ALA A 810 -45.06 20.72 30.86
N ARG A 811 -44.80 21.48 29.82
CA ARG A 811 -45.15 22.93 29.72
C ARG A 811 -46.61 23.17 29.34
N GLY A 812 -47.45 22.12 29.18
CA GLY A 812 -48.86 22.21 28.88
C GLY A 812 -49.22 22.51 27.42
N ILE A 813 -48.32 22.16 26.53
CA ILE A 813 -48.62 22.14 25.11
C ILE A 813 -49.41 20.88 24.82
N ASP A 814 -50.75 21.01 24.49
CA ASP A 814 -51.69 19.92 24.24
C ASP A 814 -51.32 19.22 22.91
N PHE A 815 -50.76 18.05 23.00
CA PHE A 815 -50.43 17.20 21.83
C PHE A 815 -51.68 16.39 21.45
N ARG A 816 -52.15 16.51 20.22
CA ARG A 816 -53.22 15.67 19.68
C ARG A 816 -52.74 14.24 19.50
N ASP A 817 -53.60 13.29 19.82
CA ASP A 817 -53.36 11.84 19.85
C ASP A 817 -52.54 11.35 18.62
N GLU A 818 -51.64 10.43 18.90
CA GLU A 818 -50.79 9.74 17.91
C GLU A 818 -51.65 9.06 16.83
N GLY A 819 -51.76 9.66 15.66
CA GLY A 819 -52.26 8.97 14.47
C GLY A 819 -51.13 8.05 13.94
N GLU A 820 -51.48 6.78 13.72
CA GLU A 820 -50.59 5.82 13.04
C GLU A 820 -50.08 6.45 11.73
N VAL A 821 -48.78 6.68 11.64
CA VAL A 821 -48.13 7.14 10.41
C VAL A 821 -48.13 5.97 9.43
N GLU A 822 -48.98 6.03 8.41
CA GLU A 822 -48.90 5.10 7.27
C GLU A 822 -47.56 5.29 6.56
N ASP A 823 -46.80 4.21 6.45
CA ASP A 823 -45.40 4.11 5.94
C ASP A 823 -45.17 4.61 4.49
N GLU A 824 -46.27 5.02 3.76
CA GLU A 824 -46.19 5.32 2.34
C GLU A 824 -45.76 6.77 2.01
N ASP A 825 -45.96 7.74 2.92
CA ASP A 825 -45.73 9.16 2.62
C ASP A 825 -44.35 9.70 3.02
N LEU A 826 -43.49 8.88 3.59
CA LEU A 826 -42.17 9.27 4.04
C LEU A 826 -41.06 9.18 2.92
N PHE A 827 -41.41 8.71 1.72
CA PHE A 827 -40.43 8.34 0.71
C PHE A 827 -40.73 8.77 -0.74
N GLU A 828 -41.65 9.70 -1.01
CA GLU A 828 -41.73 10.35 -2.32
C GLU A 828 -40.71 11.48 -2.55
#